data_5fe514d6a242a2309c1e4de94f96932d
#
_entry.id   5fe514d6a242a2309c1e4de94f96932d
#
_cell.length_a   1.000
_cell.length_b   1.000
_cell.length_c   1.000
_cell.angle_alpha   90.00
_cell.angle_beta   90.00
_cell.angle_gamma   90.00
#
_symmetry.space_group_name_H-M   'P 1'
#
loop_
_entity.id
_entity.type
_entity.pdbx_description
1 polymer ?
#
loop_
_entity_poly.entity_id
_entity_poly.type
_entity_poly.pdbx_seq_one_letter_code
_entity_poly.pdbx_strand_id
1 'polypeptide(L)'
;MTTRETALQPLAWKLDRIPEEVPLVYGLPLPDEVRTRMRALGTNGKLPEIHKLYHVLRALDAGIIDITSGSFSPDPNKRPPYWMLNSTRAKLLDSTRLVQAMAAWGITLYPGAGNRFAKELTPSAFAWQQVHLGTAPPQLAQKLLPSLYTHLLLETKTPIVLTDRDGTPYHWRLRRAPSADPYTAELVSYPPDLYYGKFPFVYSLKFSIGTMPGTPSLFLTCRPGVRRLVGWPLLSEKGYLDLRFGYEKRVFFSRHGESWLSHEIAENYLVPLAITRYKEAEWVAHAPVIFEQLGVHERFPDLTMLLRQPSAFLPEIMISYDTSLATKTRVLGGVESKDYAEIYDQLSEPLASYGAKPLPPCTKAYFTLPARAGTSYDASDQRERDVPASVRQRAAHHMQLPVEINIMSDDAEYWQEELLHELGYTSEEEHPDLSIHLNRFEYNLAAQLPEAATNDKNAELGANHERMRELAKLIPHAHGRNAGMLIEMHDYSHEFYRTGSRETMRDPKRATRIGLAQIGYKTQFIRPLDDDPQDYKSRVKSGVRDLLRQLGYRWNALYPGYQHTSLPPAGECDILTCWVIRTAKRRGQRQTEESGRLPLLAYASGNERQVHVCLPNERGPQWVPYSDAPLLMQALGERSMENEEMRLFFQNALRDLILERDGLLLLHEQNLRSVFPELLDENIVSADLKSAFALGTRPIRLARLKYAGDGAVPETYPAYNPGGTATGIFIAPIPDMFYSTQTKPGTADKIKDRRHRDPGAPGHPSWNPTTLEIYLRGLLPADKAEEWALLTHRLREEAYNTDKATLLPEPLHSLKLLSEYVPRLRAEEESEQ
;
A
#
# COMPACT_ATOMS: atom_id res chain seq x y z
N MET A 1 16.84 29.00 26.17
CA MET A 1 16.31 27.64 26.00
C MET A 1 17.14 26.96 24.92
N THR A 2 18.01 26.04 25.30
CA THR A 2 18.79 25.23 24.36
C THR A 2 17.82 24.45 23.49
N THR A 3 17.85 24.69 22.19
CA THR A 3 17.12 23.90 21.18
C THR A 3 17.54 22.44 21.38
N ARG A 4 16.66 21.62 21.96
CA ARG A 4 16.87 20.16 22.01
C ARG A 4 17.00 19.69 20.57
N GLU A 5 18.12 19.09 20.25
CA GLU A 5 18.38 18.54 18.93
C GLU A 5 17.23 17.56 18.58
N THR A 6 16.58 17.82 17.48
CA THR A 6 15.52 16.91 16.98
C THR A 6 16.22 15.83 16.17
N ALA A 7 16.01 14.57 16.53
CA ALA A 7 16.51 13.43 15.76
C ALA A 7 15.40 12.43 15.45
N LEU A 8 15.59 11.65 14.41
CA LEU A 8 14.68 10.62 13.95
C LEU A 8 15.30 9.25 14.16
N GLN A 9 14.67 8.37 14.93
CA GLN A 9 15.13 7.03 15.20
C GLN A 9 14.49 6.03 14.24
N PRO A 10 15.28 5.32 13.39
CA PRO A 10 14.76 4.21 12.60
C PRO A 10 14.52 2.97 13.46
N LEU A 11 13.43 2.27 13.23
CA LEU A 11 13.17 0.95 13.83
C LEU A 11 13.88 -0.13 13.00
N ALA A 12 15.19 -0.13 13.07
CA ALA A 12 16.03 -1.04 12.30
C ALA A 12 17.30 -1.40 13.06
N TRP A 13 17.75 -2.62 12.81
CA TRP A 13 18.97 -3.18 13.42
C TRP A 13 19.87 -3.74 12.30
N LYS A 14 21.10 -3.30 12.27
CA LYS A 14 22.12 -3.82 11.36
C LYS A 14 22.50 -5.24 11.74
N LEU A 15 22.49 -6.16 10.79
CA LEU A 15 22.91 -7.54 10.99
C LEU A 15 24.41 -7.65 10.71
N ASP A 16 25.23 -7.64 11.76
CA ASP A 16 26.69 -7.77 11.64
C ASP A 16 27.10 -9.22 11.36
N ARG A 17 26.32 -10.17 11.89
CA ARG A 17 26.48 -11.60 11.63
C ARG A 17 25.14 -12.30 11.72
N ILE A 18 25.00 -13.37 10.98
CA ILE A 18 23.89 -14.31 11.16
C ILE A 18 24.30 -15.21 12.33
N PRO A 19 23.46 -15.35 13.38
CA PRO A 19 23.78 -16.19 14.51
C PRO A 19 24.02 -17.64 14.06
N GLU A 20 25.15 -18.23 14.47
CA GLU A 20 25.51 -19.61 14.14
C GLU A 20 24.70 -20.62 14.98
N GLU A 21 24.31 -20.24 16.20
CA GLU A 21 23.56 -21.06 17.17
C GLU A 21 22.06 -21.08 16.95
N VAL A 22 21.64 -20.65 15.82
CA VAL A 22 20.24 -20.42 15.52
C VAL A 22 19.47 -21.70 15.26
N PRO A 23 18.15 -21.69 15.53
CA PRO A 23 17.29 -22.82 15.22
C PRO A 23 17.47 -23.23 13.77
N LEU A 24 17.57 -24.53 13.59
CA LEU A 24 17.79 -25.13 12.29
C LEU A 24 16.65 -24.72 11.34
N VAL A 25 17.04 -24.20 10.21
CA VAL A 25 16.11 -23.97 9.11
C VAL A 25 16.13 -25.18 8.20
N TYR A 26 14.96 -25.64 7.83
CA TYR A 26 14.80 -26.79 6.97
C TYR A 26 14.06 -26.43 5.70
N GLY A 27 14.51 -26.99 4.59
CA GLY A 27 13.85 -26.93 3.29
C GLY A 27 13.41 -28.31 2.84
N LEU A 28 12.22 -28.40 2.29
CA LEU A 28 11.69 -29.62 1.70
C LEU A 28 11.57 -29.43 0.18
N PRO A 29 12.40 -30.11 -0.63
CA PRO A 29 12.21 -30.15 -2.08
C PRO A 29 10.90 -30.83 -2.48
N LEU A 30 10.29 -30.43 -3.58
CA LEU A 30 9.16 -31.16 -4.17
C LEU A 30 9.67 -32.16 -5.19
N PRO A 31 9.54 -33.49 -4.95
CA PRO A 31 9.97 -34.52 -5.91
C PRO A 31 9.25 -34.38 -7.25
N ASP A 32 9.96 -34.58 -8.36
CA ASP A 32 9.39 -34.42 -9.71
C ASP A 32 8.21 -35.38 -9.98
N GLU A 33 8.28 -36.61 -9.48
CA GLU A 33 7.17 -37.52 -9.58
C GLU A 33 5.92 -37.06 -8.86
N VAL A 34 6.09 -36.56 -7.62
CA VAL A 34 4.98 -36.03 -6.82
C VAL A 34 4.40 -34.77 -7.50
N ARG A 35 5.25 -33.90 -8.02
CA ARG A 35 4.84 -32.70 -8.77
C ARG A 35 3.98 -33.07 -9.97
N THR A 36 4.41 -34.06 -10.76
CA THR A 36 3.68 -34.53 -11.94
C THR A 36 2.32 -35.09 -11.56
N ARG A 37 2.26 -35.91 -10.53
CA ARG A 37 1.03 -36.52 -10.02
C ARG A 37 0.07 -35.44 -9.46
N MET A 38 0.59 -34.47 -8.71
CA MET A 38 -0.23 -33.34 -8.22
C MET A 38 -0.80 -32.53 -9.40
N ARG A 39 -0.01 -32.26 -10.42
CA ARG A 39 -0.52 -31.56 -11.60
C ARG A 39 -1.62 -32.32 -12.33
N ALA A 40 -1.55 -33.64 -12.33
CA ALA A 40 -2.56 -34.53 -12.93
C ALA A 40 -3.91 -34.52 -12.20
N LEU A 41 -3.99 -34.02 -10.95
CA LEU A 41 -5.27 -33.80 -10.26
C LEU A 41 -6.05 -32.63 -10.84
N GLY A 42 -5.36 -31.71 -11.51
CA GLY A 42 -6.00 -30.56 -12.14
C GLY A 42 -6.80 -30.96 -13.39
N THR A 43 -7.85 -30.21 -13.67
CA THR A 43 -8.71 -30.41 -14.84
C THR A 43 -8.47 -29.33 -15.88
N ASN A 44 -8.59 -29.67 -17.16
CA ASN A 44 -8.48 -28.71 -18.28
C ASN A 44 -7.16 -27.89 -18.30
N GLY A 45 -6.04 -28.52 -17.92
CA GLY A 45 -4.72 -27.87 -17.91
C GLY A 45 -4.50 -26.85 -16.78
N LYS A 46 -5.47 -26.69 -15.88
CA LYS A 46 -5.33 -25.86 -14.67
C LYS A 46 -4.64 -26.67 -13.57
N LEU A 47 -3.82 -25.98 -12.76
CA LEU A 47 -3.30 -26.55 -11.53
C LEU A 47 -4.44 -26.87 -10.57
N PRO A 48 -4.35 -27.96 -9.77
CA PRO A 48 -5.30 -28.20 -8.71
C PRO A 48 -5.26 -27.05 -7.68
N GLU A 49 -6.25 -27.03 -6.78
CA GLU A 49 -6.36 -25.97 -5.74
C GLU A 49 -5.30 -26.12 -4.64
N ILE A 50 -4.04 -26.01 -5.03
CA ILE A 50 -2.86 -26.22 -4.17
C ILE A 50 -2.85 -25.24 -3.00
N HIS A 51 -3.34 -24.01 -3.18
CA HIS A 51 -3.46 -23.02 -2.10
C HIS A 51 -4.31 -23.53 -0.93
N LYS A 52 -5.34 -24.33 -1.17
CA LYS A 52 -6.15 -24.97 -0.12
C LYS A 52 -5.34 -25.99 0.68
N LEU A 53 -4.47 -26.76 0.00
CA LEU A 53 -3.53 -27.66 0.70
C LEU A 53 -2.56 -26.86 1.58
N TYR A 54 -2.10 -25.71 1.14
CA TYR A 54 -1.17 -24.87 1.91
C TYR A 54 -1.77 -24.43 3.26
N HIS A 55 -3.06 -24.12 3.29
CA HIS A 55 -3.74 -23.82 4.55
C HIS A 55 -3.73 -25.00 5.52
N VAL A 56 -4.01 -26.18 5.00
CA VAL A 56 -3.98 -27.42 5.81
C VAL A 56 -2.58 -27.71 6.35
N LEU A 57 -1.55 -27.63 5.49
CA LEU A 57 -0.18 -27.91 5.90
C LEU A 57 0.32 -26.90 6.96
N ARG A 58 0.03 -25.62 6.79
CA ARG A 58 0.39 -24.60 7.77
C ARG A 58 -0.39 -24.74 9.08
N ALA A 59 -1.58 -25.29 9.03
CA ALA A 59 -2.34 -25.60 10.23
C ALA A 59 -1.79 -26.84 10.94
N LEU A 60 -1.22 -27.79 10.23
CA LEU A 60 -0.54 -28.97 10.81
C LEU A 60 0.82 -28.65 11.41
N ASP A 61 1.52 -27.68 10.82
CA ASP A 61 2.82 -27.23 11.29
C ASP A 61 2.93 -25.68 11.18
N ALA A 62 2.71 -25.01 12.29
CA ALA A 62 2.78 -23.56 12.39
C ALA A 62 4.20 -22.99 12.22
N GLY A 63 5.24 -23.84 12.24
CA GLY A 63 6.62 -23.50 11.95
C GLY A 63 6.90 -23.32 10.45
N ILE A 64 5.98 -23.70 9.56
CA ILE A 64 6.14 -23.48 8.12
C ILE A 64 6.15 -21.99 7.81
N ILE A 65 7.28 -21.52 7.27
CA ILE A 65 7.52 -20.14 6.87
C ILE A 65 6.91 -19.88 5.49
N ASP A 66 7.22 -20.73 4.54
CA ASP A 66 6.84 -20.57 3.15
C ASP A 66 6.44 -21.92 2.52
N ILE A 67 5.42 -21.87 1.67
CA ILE A 67 5.07 -22.94 0.73
C ILE A 67 4.88 -22.29 -0.62
N THR A 68 5.79 -22.53 -1.55
CA THR A 68 5.82 -21.79 -2.81
C THR A 68 5.12 -22.53 -3.96
N SER A 69 4.23 -21.82 -4.65
CA SER A 69 3.64 -22.28 -5.90
C SER A 69 4.63 -22.32 -7.07
N GLY A 70 5.74 -21.59 -6.96
CA GLY A 70 6.83 -21.62 -7.95
C GLY A 70 7.41 -23.00 -8.20
N SER A 71 7.33 -23.93 -7.21
CA SER A 71 7.75 -25.31 -7.37
C SER A 71 6.96 -26.07 -8.43
N PHE A 72 5.81 -25.55 -8.87
CA PHE A 72 5.00 -26.09 -9.96
C PHE A 72 5.27 -25.43 -11.32
N SER A 73 6.31 -24.60 -11.44
CA SER A 73 6.70 -24.03 -12.75
C SER A 73 6.99 -25.12 -13.77
N PRO A 74 6.52 -25.00 -15.01
CA PRO A 74 6.90 -25.90 -16.08
C PRO A 74 8.38 -25.80 -16.41
N ASP A 75 8.97 -24.62 -16.25
CA ASP A 75 10.39 -24.35 -16.47
C ASP A 75 11.21 -24.77 -15.23
N PRO A 76 12.09 -25.80 -15.34
CA PRO A 76 12.92 -26.24 -14.22
C PRO A 76 13.83 -25.14 -13.67
N ASN A 77 14.30 -24.24 -14.52
CA ASN A 77 15.22 -23.16 -14.12
C ASN A 77 14.55 -22.07 -13.27
N LYS A 78 13.23 -21.99 -13.34
CA LYS A 78 12.43 -21.05 -12.53
C LYS A 78 11.91 -21.66 -11.22
N ARG A 79 12.25 -22.92 -10.95
CA ARG A 79 11.80 -23.62 -9.73
C ARG A 79 12.70 -23.27 -8.57
N PRO A 80 12.14 -22.87 -7.41
CA PRO A 80 12.94 -22.70 -6.20
C PRO A 80 13.47 -24.06 -5.72
N PRO A 81 14.60 -24.10 -5.02
CA PRO A 81 15.21 -25.35 -4.53
C PRO A 81 14.31 -26.10 -3.55
N TYR A 82 13.50 -25.36 -2.80
CA TYR A 82 12.59 -25.93 -1.81
C TYR A 82 11.14 -25.56 -2.10
N TRP A 83 10.25 -26.53 -1.93
CA TRP A 83 8.81 -26.34 -1.97
C TRP A 83 8.28 -25.72 -0.66
N MET A 84 8.76 -26.25 0.49
CA MET A 84 8.43 -25.74 1.81
C MET A 84 9.68 -25.34 2.56
N LEU A 85 9.55 -24.29 3.38
CA LEU A 85 10.56 -23.84 4.32
C LEU A 85 9.97 -23.84 5.73
N ASN A 86 10.75 -24.31 6.70
CA ASN A 86 10.36 -24.39 8.10
C ASN A 86 11.48 -23.84 8.99
N SER A 87 11.13 -23.09 10.04
CA SER A 87 12.08 -22.54 11.03
C SER A 87 11.59 -22.84 12.45
N THR A 88 11.62 -24.07 12.85
CA THR A 88 11.24 -24.44 14.21
C THR A 88 12.24 -25.43 14.80
N ARG A 89 12.52 -25.30 16.10
CA ARG A 89 13.17 -26.38 16.87
C ARG A 89 12.22 -27.51 17.17
N ALA A 90 10.93 -27.28 16.99
CA ALA A 90 9.91 -28.28 17.19
C ALA A 90 10.00 -29.38 16.13
N LYS A 91 9.38 -30.51 16.45
CA LYS A 91 9.32 -31.65 15.55
C LYS A 91 8.71 -31.21 14.21
N LEU A 92 9.52 -31.28 13.15
CA LEU A 92 9.08 -31.02 11.78
C LEU A 92 7.88 -31.92 11.43
N LEU A 93 7.03 -31.42 10.54
CA LEU A 93 5.99 -32.24 9.93
C LEU A 93 6.66 -33.47 9.30
N ASP A 94 6.47 -34.66 9.92
CA ASP A 94 7.08 -35.85 9.42
C ASP A 94 6.52 -36.26 8.04
N SER A 95 7.34 -36.96 7.26
CA SER A 95 7.01 -37.32 5.88
C SER A 95 5.77 -38.20 5.78
N THR A 96 5.49 -39.02 6.80
CA THR A 96 4.29 -39.87 6.85
C THR A 96 3.04 -39.02 7.00
N ARG A 97 3.07 -38.07 7.93
CA ARG A 97 1.95 -37.16 8.16
C ARG A 97 1.73 -36.18 7.02
N LEU A 98 2.81 -35.74 6.37
CA LEU A 98 2.74 -34.94 5.15
C LEU A 98 2.00 -35.71 4.03
N VAL A 99 2.41 -36.95 3.79
CA VAL A 99 1.77 -37.84 2.77
C VAL A 99 0.31 -38.07 3.11
N GLN A 100 -0.01 -38.34 4.36
CA GLN A 100 -1.39 -38.51 4.82
C GLN A 100 -2.23 -37.26 4.56
N ALA A 101 -1.68 -36.06 4.86
CA ALA A 101 -2.37 -34.81 4.61
C ALA A 101 -2.60 -34.54 3.11
N MET A 102 -1.59 -34.82 2.29
CA MET A 102 -1.72 -34.67 0.83
C MET A 102 -2.72 -35.68 0.26
N ALA A 103 -2.71 -36.91 0.74
CA ALA A 103 -3.66 -37.94 0.34
C ALA A 103 -5.10 -37.58 0.74
N ALA A 104 -5.32 -37.16 1.98
CA ALA A 104 -6.62 -36.74 2.48
C ALA A 104 -7.16 -35.52 1.69
N TRP A 105 -6.30 -34.52 1.42
CA TRP A 105 -6.65 -33.39 0.56
C TRP A 105 -7.04 -33.83 -0.85
N GLY A 106 -6.23 -34.69 -1.46
CA GLY A 106 -6.49 -35.22 -2.81
C GLY A 106 -7.81 -36.01 -2.90
N ILE A 107 -8.07 -36.90 -1.96
CA ILE A 107 -9.30 -37.69 -1.88
C ILE A 107 -10.53 -36.77 -1.68
N THR A 108 -10.43 -35.79 -0.77
CA THR A 108 -11.54 -34.90 -0.40
C THR A 108 -11.94 -33.98 -1.55
N LEU A 109 -10.97 -33.38 -2.24
CA LEU A 109 -11.25 -32.40 -3.28
C LEU A 109 -11.36 -33.00 -4.69
N TYR A 110 -10.77 -34.14 -4.95
CA TYR A 110 -10.69 -34.77 -6.26
C TYR A 110 -11.09 -36.26 -6.19
N PRO A 111 -12.35 -36.60 -5.88
CA PRO A 111 -12.80 -38.00 -5.78
C PRO A 111 -12.44 -38.78 -7.04
N GLY A 112 -11.95 -40.00 -6.88
CA GLY A 112 -11.48 -40.82 -8.00
C GLY A 112 -10.01 -40.62 -8.36
N ALA A 113 -9.64 -39.47 -8.93
CA ALA A 113 -8.24 -39.13 -9.22
C ALA A 113 -7.39 -39.03 -7.94
N GLY A 114 -7.95 -38.49 -6.87
CA GLY A 114 -7.31 -38.38 -5.57
C GLY A 114 -7.03 -39.73 -4.92
N ASN A 115 -7.88 -40.72 -5.12
CA ASN A 115 -7.62 -42.11 -4.62
C ASN A 115 -6.40 -42.73 -5.30
N ARG A 116 -6.21 -42.52 -6.61
CA ARG A 116 -5.02 -42.99 -7.32
C ARG A 116 -3.79 -42.24 -6.83
N PHE A 117 -3.87 -40.91 -6.75
CA PHE A 117 -2.81 -40.06 -6.21
C PHE A 117 -2.36 -40.51 -4.82
N ALA A 118 -3.30 -40.72 -3.91
CA ALA A 118 -3.02 -41.16 -2.55
C ALA A 118 -2.25 -42.48 -2.47
N LYS A 119 -2.60 -43.46 -3.32
CA LYS A 119 -1.94 -44.79 -3.37
C LYS A 119 -0.50 -44.75 -3.86
N GLU A 120 -0.16 -43.70 -4.64
CA GLU A 120 1.13 -43.57 -5.28
C GLU A 120 2.10 -42.67 -4.47
N LEU A 121 1.62 -42.05 -3.39
CA LEU A 121 2.45 -41.27 -2.49
C LEU A 121 3.21 -42.17 -1.51
N THR A 122 4.49 -41.91 -1.36
CA THR A 122 5.32 -42.63 -0.39
C THR A 122 6.04 -41.63 0.52
N PRO A 123 6.10 -41.88 1.84
CA PRO A 123 6.84 -41.00 2.77
C PRO A 123 8.32 -40.86 2.42
N SER A 124 8.93 -41.93 1.90
CA SER A 124 10.35 -41.95 1.52
C SER A 124 10.72 -41.01 0.38
N ALA A 125 9.72 -40.50 -0.37
CA ALA A 125 9.96 -39.49 -1.39
C ALA A 125 10.29 -38.09 -0.81
N PHE A 126 9.98 -37.86 0.45
CA PHE A 126 10.16 -36.55 1.09
C PHE A 126 11.25 -36.62 2.16
N ALA A 127 12.25 -35.76 1.99
CA ALA A 127 13.33 -35.62 2.96
C ALA A 127 13.60 -34.14 3.24
N TRP A 128 13.44 -33.72 4.50
CA TRP A 128 13.84 -32.42 4.94
C TRP A 128 15.36 -32.24 4.90
N GLN A 129 15.81 -31.12 4.37
CA GLN A 129 17.22 -30.77 4.26
C GLN A 129 17.51 -29.56 5.12
N GLN A 130 18.60 -29.60 5.86
CA GLN A 130 19.05 -28.43 6.61
C GLN A 130 19.51 -27.32 5.65
N VAL A 131 19.05 -26.10 5.87
CA VAL A 131 19.45 -24.93 5.09
C VAL A 131 20.46 -24.11 5.91
N HIS A 132 21.66 -23.99 5.39
CA HIS A 132 22.73 -23.18 5.99
C HIS A 132 22.60 -21.74 5.51
N LEU A 133 22.24 -20.82 6.41
CA LEU A 133 21.99 -19.40 6.07
C LEU A 133 23.24 -18.69 5.58
N GLY A 134 24.44 -19.03 6.09
CA GLY A 134 25.70 -18.43 5.66
C GLY A 134 26.08 -18.71 4.20
N THR A 135 25.53 -19.78 3.60
CA THR A 135 25.74 -20.14 2.19
C THR A 135 24.47 -20.05 1.35
N ALA A 136 23.35 -19.63 1.96
CA ALA A 136 22.07 -19.50 1.26
C ALA A 136 22.10 -18.34 0.26
N PRO A 137 21.45 -18.49 -0.90
CA PRO A 137 21.26 -17.36 -1.80
C PRO A 137 20.60 -16.17 -1.09
N PRO A 138 20.98 -14.92 -1.41
CA PRO A 138 20.47 -13.72 -0.72
C PRO A 138 18.94 -13.66 -0.61
N GLN A 139 18.24 -14.03 -1.67
CA GLN A 139 16.76 -14.08 -1.68
C GLN A 139 16.19 -15.11 -0.68
N LEU A 140 16.86 -16.23 -0.49
CA LEU A 140 16.45 -17.24 0.50
C LEU A 140 16.75 -16.74 1.92
N ALA A 141 17.90 -16.12 2.14
CA ALA A 141 18.23 -15.50 3.42
C ALA A 141 17.21 -14.41 3.80
N GLN A 142 16.83 -13.56 2.88
CA GLN A 142 15.80 -12.52 3.11
C GLN A 142 14.44 -13.12 3.56
N LYS A 143 14.04 -14.28 3.05
CA LYS A 143 12.83 -14.97 3.50
C LYS A 143 12.98 -15.57 4.91
N LEU A 144 14.14 -16.11 5.20
CA LEU A 144 14.34 -16.91 6.41
C LEU A 144 14.63 -16.05 7.64
N LEU A 145 15.43 -14.98 7.47
CA LEU A 145 15.90 -14.15 8.58
C LEU A 145 14.77 -13.50 9.42
N PRO A 146 13.69 -12.93 8.84
CA PRO A 146 12.60 -12.38 9.66
C PRO A 146 11.99 -13.44 10.57
N SER A 147 11.74 -14.62 10.03
CA SER A 147 11.19 -15.75 10.78
C SER A 147 12.10 -16.23 11.89
N LEU A 148 13.39 -16.22 11.61
CA LEU A 148 14.43 -16.58 12.55
C LEU A 148 14.46 -15.63 13.75
N TYR A 149 14.60 -14.34 13.51
CA TYR A 149 14.66 -13.34 14.58
C TYR A 149 13.35 -13.30 15.40
N THR A 150 12.20 -13.50 14.78
CA THR A 150 10.94 -13.61 15.54
C THR A 150 10.91 -14.85 16.43
N HIS A 151 11.48 -15.96 15.99
CA HIS A 151 11.59 -17.15 16.82
C HIS A 151 12.54 -16.93 18.03
N LEU A 152 13.68 -16.33 17.80
CA LEU A 152 14.63 -15.96 18.87
C LEU A 152 13.98 -15.03 19.92
N LEU A 153 13.20 -14.04 19.47
CA LEU A 153 12.45 -13.17 20.38
C LEU A 153 11.40 -13.92 21.21
N LEU A 154 10.77 -14.96 20.65
CA LEU A 154 9.83 -15.80 21.41
C LEU A 154 10.54 -16.65 22.47
N GLU A 155 11.78 -17.10 22.20
CA GLU A 155 12.58 -17.86 23.16
C GLU A 155 13.00 -17.06 24.39
N THR A 156 13.20 -15.74 24.25
CA THR A 156 13.54 -14.86 25.39
C THR A 156 12.44 -14.79 26.43
N LYS A 157 11.20 -15.14 26.07
CA LYS A 157 9.99 -15.06 26.92
C LYS A 157 9.79 -13.69 27.58
N THR A 158 10.48 -12.67 27.12
CA THR A 158 10.40 -11.31 27.63
C THR A 158 9.06 -10.69 27.15
N PRO A 159 8.17 -10.31 28.05
CA PRO A 159 6.96 -9.63 27.65
C PRO A 159 7.29 -8.23 27.13
N ILE A 160 6.60 -7.80 26.09
CA ILE A 160 6.61 -6.39 25.71
C ILE A 160 5.68 -5.63 26.63
N VAL A 161 6.17 -4.55 27.20
CA VAL A 161 5.41 -3.68 28.09
C VAL A 161 5.20 -2.35 27.40
N LEU A 162 3.96 -1.99 27.16
CA LEU A 162 3.61 -0.63 26.76
C LEU A 162 3.00 0.14 27.94
N THR A 163 3.28 1.40 27.99
CA THR A 163 2.79 2.27 29.07
C THR A 163 1.65 3.14 28.52
N ASP A 164 0.49 3.10 29.15
CA ASP A 164 -0.60 4.02 28.83
C ASP A 164 -0.31 5.45 29.32
N ARG A 165 -1.26 6.38 29.11
CA ARG A 165 -1.07 7.78 29.53
C ARG A 165 -0.98 7.96 31.03
N ASP A 166 -1.64 7.10 31.78
CA ASP A 166 -1.68 7.15 33.23
C ASP A 166 -0.47 6.45 33.86
N GLY A 167 0.45 5.96 33.01
CA GLY A 167 1.63 5.23 33.43
C GLY A 167 1.37 3.77 33.78
N THR A 168 0.17 3.24 33.50
CA THR A 168 -0.16 1.85 33.77
C THR A 168 0.50 0.94 32.72
N PRO A 169 1.29 -0.06 33.14
CA PRO A 169 1.95 -0.94 32.21
C PRO A 169 1.00 -1.99 31.63
N TYR A 170 1.05 -2.16 30.33
CA TYR A 170 0.43 -3.23 29.58
C TYR A 170 1.44 -4.29 29.24
N HIS A 171 1.26 -5.50 29.76
CA HIS A 171 2.15 -6.62 29.49
C HIS A 171 1.56 -7.53 28.42
N TRP A 172 2.29 -7.72 27.30
CA TRP A 172 1.88 -8.69 26.31
C TRP A 172 2.81 -9.89 26.28
N ARG A 173 2.23 -11.04 26.17
CA ARG A 173 2.94 -12.19 25.63
C ARG A 173 2.89 -12.10 24.11
N LEU A 174 4.02 -12.36 23.49
CA LEU A 174 4.10 -12.42 22.03
C LEU A 174 3.78 -13.83 21.55
N ARG A 175 3.05 -13.90 20.44
CA ARG A 175 2.84 -15.12 19.69
C ARG A 175 3.10 -14.87 18.22
N ARG A 176 3.65 -15.89 17.55
CA ARG A 176 3.86 -15.80 16.11
C ARG A 176 2.55 -15.98 15.37
N ALA A 177 2.19 -15.01 14.57
CA ALA A 177 1.12 -15.12 13.60
C ALA A 177 1.71 -15.42 12.22
N PRO A 178 1.13 -16.36 11.46
CA PRO A 178 1.59 -16.61 10.11
C PRO A 178 1.35 -15.40 9.21
N SER A 179 2.39 -14.96 8.51
CA SER A 179 2.30 -13.91 7.50
C SER A 179 1.80 -14.45 6.16
N ALA A 180 1.09 -13.62 5.39
CA ALA A 180 0.77 -13.94 4.00
C ALA A 180 1.99 -13.79 3.09
N ASP A 181 2.85 -12.84 3.44
CA ASP A 181 4.06 -12.54 2.71
C ASP A 181 5.22 -13.36 3.29
N PRO A 182 5.87 -14.23 2.49
CA PRO A 182 6.97 -15.07 2.97
C PRO A 182 8.24 -14.26 3.32
N TYR A 183 8.34 -13.02 2.91
CA TYR A 183 9.46 -12.11 3.24
C TYR A 183 9.26 -11.38 4.57
N THR A 184 8.13 -11.58 5.23
CA THR A 184 7.82 -10.97 6.52
C THR A 184 7.50 -12.04 7.57
N ALA A 185 7.83 -11.74 8.82
CA ALA A 185 7.38 -12.51 9.97
C ALA A 185 6.63 -11.59 10.93
N GLU A 186 5.60 -12.11 11.58
CA GLU A 186 4.73 -11.32 12.43
C GLU A 186 4.64 -11.91 13.83
N LEU A 187 4.86 -11.07 14.84
CA LEU A 187 4.51 -11.34 16.22
C LEU A 187 3.29 -10.52 16.60
N VAL A 188 2.37 -11.11 17.34
CA VAL A 188 1.18 -10.43 17.84
C VAL A 188 1.06 -10.56 19.35
N SER A 189 0.43 -9.56 19.97
CA SER A 189 0.10 -9.62 21.38
C SER A 189 -0.98 -10.68 21.64
N TYR A 190 -0.92 -11.32 22.80
CA TYR A 190 -1.89 -12.29 23.24
C TYR A 190 -2.11 -12.20 24.75
N PRO A 191 -3.35 -12.26 25.26
CA PRO A 191 -4.62 -12.36 24.53
C PRO A 191 -4.97 -11.08 23.75
N PRO A 192 -5.99 -11.10 22.86
CA PRO A 192 -6.52 -9.90 22.24
C PRO A 192 -7.00 -8.89 23.26
N ASP A 193 -6.81 -7.61 22.97
CA ASP A 193 -7.39 -6.51 23.75
C ASP A 193 -8.73 -6.08 23.14
N LEU A 194 -9.52 -5.34 23.91
CA LEU A 194 -10.85 -4.88 23.53
C LEU A 194 -10.91 -3.35 23.56
N TYR A 195 -10.92 -2.72 22.41
CA TYR A 195 -11.15 -1.28 22.31
C TYR A 195 -12.58 -0.92 22.70
N TYR A 196 -12.74 -0.05 23.72
CA TYR A 196 -14.04 0.24 24.37
C TYR A 196 -14.77 -1.01 24.89
N GLY A 197 -14.04 -2.05 25.27
CA GLY A 197 -14.65 -3.29 25.75
C GLY A 197 -15.44 -4.10 24.71
N LYS A 198 -15.40 -3.72 23.44
CA LYS A 198 -16.24 -4.31 22.37
C LYS A 198 -15.50 -4.71 21.12
N PHE A 199 -14.43 -3.99 20.75
CA PHE A 199 -13.78 -4.14 19.45
C PHE A 199 -12.43 -4.84 19.61
N PRO A 200 -12.34 -6.13 19.30
CA PRO A 200 -11.13 -6.90 19.54
C PRO A 200 -10.00 -6.53 18.55
N PHE A 201 -8.79 -6.44 19.09
CA PHE A 201 -7.59 -6.22 18.32
C PHE A 201 -6.37 -6.85 19.01
N VAL A 202 -5.30 -6.99 18.27
CA VAL A 202 -3.97 -7.34 18.78
C VAL A 202 -2.96 -6.35 18.24
N TYR A 203 -1.94 -6.05 19.03
CA TYR A 203 -0.77 -5.35 18.52
C TYR A 203 0.02 -6.31 17.63
N SER A 204 0.67 -5.78 16.64
CA SER A 204 1.39 -6.53 15.61
C SER A 204 2.76 -5.92 15.40
N LEU A 205 3.79 -6.77 15.44
CA LEU A 205 5.17 -6.44 15.10
C LEU A 205 5.53 -7.23 13.85
N LYS A 206 5.62 -6.54 12.70
CA LYS A 206 6.03 -7.17 11.44
C LYS A 206 7.52 -6.93 11.23
N PHE A 207 8.24 -8.01 11.05
CA PHE A 207 9.66 -7.98 10.77
C PHE A 207 9.92 -8.29 9.30
N SER A 208 10.85 -7.56 8.69
CA SER A 208 11.33 -7.78 7.33
C SER A 208 12.81 -7.47 7.25
N ILE A 209 13.45 -7.92 6.17
CA ILE A 209 14.84 -7.59 5.87
C ILE A 209 14.89 -6.47 4.85
N GLY A 210 15.54 -5.38 5.22
CA GLY A 210 15.86 -4.26 4.36
C GLY A 210 17.32 -4.28 3.90
N THR A 211 17.58 -3.56 2.83
CA THR A 211 18.91 -3.23 2.31
C THR A 211 19.07 -1.73 2.28
N MET A 212 20.30 -1.24 2.24
CA MET A 212 20.62 0.18 2.09
C MET A 212 21.73 0.36 1.05
N PRO A 213 21.75 1.48 0.32
CA PRO A 213 22.74 1.74 -0.72
C PRO A 213 24.17 1.64 -0.20
N GLY A 214 25.03 1.02 -0.97
CA GLY A 214 26.48 0.98 -0.69
C GLY A 214 26.92 0.16 0.51
N THR A 215 26.02 -0.59 1.12
CA THR A 215 26.37 -1.52 2.20
C THR A 215 25.94 -2.96 1.88
N PRO A 216 26.82 -3.94 2.04
CA PRO A 216 26.45 -5.35 1.91
C PRO A 216 25.66 -5.85 3.12
N SER A 217 25.58 -5.07 4.20
CA SER A 217 24.87 -5.46 5.42
C SER A 217 23.38 -5.48 5.21
N LEU A 218 22.74 -6.53 5.72
CA LEU A 218 21.30 -6.60 5.83
C LEU A 218 20.82 -5.88 7.09
N PHE A 219 19.59 -5.43 7.08
CA PHE A 219 18.95 -4.73 8.19
C PHE A 219 17.64 -5.43 8.54
N LEU A 220 17.50 -5.83 9.80
CA LEU A 220 16.22 -6.25 10.34
C LEU A 220 15.40 -4.99 10.60
N THR A 221 14.24 -4.89 9.99
CA THR A 221 13.30 -3.79 10.24
C THR A 221 12.08 -4.30 10.99
N CYS A 222 11.51 -3.46 11.83
CA CYS A 222 10.26 -3.76 12.53
C CYS A 222 9.21 -2.71 12.21
N ARG A 223 8.01 -3.15 11.86
CA ARG A 223 6.84 -2.29 11.65
C ARG A 223 5.78 -2.62 12.70
N PRO A 224 5.70 -1.84 13.77
CA PRO A 224 4.62 -1.96 14.74
C PRO A 224 3.28 -1.54 14.11
N GLY A 225 2.23 -2.24 14.48
CA GLY A 225 0.90 -1.97 13.98
C GLY A 225 -0.19 -2.56 14.85
N VAL A 226 -1.41 -2.50 14.36
CA VAL A 226 -2.57 -3.12 14.98
C VAL A 226 -3.27 -4.02 13.98
N ARG A 227 -3.46 -5.27 14.37
CA ARG A 227 -4.33 -6.20 13.64
C ARG A 227 -5.70 -6.18 14.30
N ARG A 228 -6.69 -5.75 13.56
CA ARG A 228 -8.08 -5.75 14.00
C ARG A 228 -8.67 -7.14 13.85
N LEU A 229 -9.56 -7.51 14.76
CA LEU A 229 -10.25 -8.79 14.76
C LEU A 229 -11.77 -8.56 14.63
N VAL A 230 -12.45 -9.55 14.11
CA VAL A 230 -13.91 -9.49 13.96
C VAL A 230 -14.56 -9.77 15.31
N GLY A 231 -15.29 -8.80 15.84
CA GLY A 231 -16.06 -8.92 17.08
C GLY A 231 -17.57 -8.80 16.89
N TRP A 232 -18.06 -8.73 15.65
CA TRP A 232 -19.48 -8.58 15.33
C TRP A 232 -19.97 -9.75 14.45
N PRO A 233 -21.30 -10.00 14.42
CA PRO A 233 -21.87 -11.05 13.59
C PRO A 233 -21.53 -10.86 12.11
N LEU A 234 -20.95 -11.90 11.50
CA LEU A 234 -20.73 -11.98 10.06
C LEU A 234 -21.89 -12.69 9.35
N LEU A 235 -22.69 -13.45 10.09
CA LEU A 235 -23.89 -14.12 9.62
C LEU A 235 -25.11 -13.49 10.29
N SER A 236 -26.06 -13.01 9.49
CA SER A 236 -27.30 -12.44 9.99
C SER A 236 -28.21 -13.51 10.60
N GLU A 237 -29.24 -13.09 11.35
CA GLU A 237 -30.26 -14.01 11.91
C GLU A 237 -30.98 -14.82 10.81
N LYS A 238 -31.14 -14.22 9.62
CA LYS A 238 -31.73 -14.88 8.45
C LYS A 238 -30.76 -15.81 7.70
N GLY A 239 -29.54 -15.97 8.18
CA GLY A 239 -28.52 -16.85 7.57
C GLY A 239 -27.76 -16.21 6.40
N TYR A 240 -27.92 -14.91 6.14
CA TYR A 240 -27.15 -14.23 5.09
C TYR A 240 -25.78 -13.82 5.61
N LEU A 241 -24.73 -14.18 4.85
CA LEU A 241 -23.36 -13.75 5.12
C LEU A 241 -23.18 -12.27 4.83
N ASP A 242 -22.43 -11.56 5.68
CA ASP A 242 -22.07 -10.16 5.43
C ASP A 242 -21.34 -10.07 4.07
N LEU A 243 -21.82 -9.19 3.19
CA LEU A 243 -21.26 -9.00 1.85
C LEU A 243 -19.77 -8.62 1.87
N ARG A 244 -19.31 -7.97 2.95
CA ARG A 244 -17.92 -7.61 3.19
C ARG A 244 -17.05 -8.76 3.67
N PHE A 245 -17.61 -9.97 3.81
CA PHE A 245 -16.83 -11.16 4.15
C PHE A 245 -15.71 -11.41 3.13
N GLY A 246 -15.92 -11.07 1.88
CA GLY A 246 -15.02 -11.38 0.78
C GLY A 246 -14.99 -12.88 0.45
N TYR A 247 -13.98 -13.31 -0.31
CA TYR A 247 -13.85 -14.70 -0.71
C TYR A 247 -13.26 -15.58 0.39
N GLU A 248 -12.32 -15.06 1.19
CA GLU A 248 -11.60 -15.80 2.22
C GLU A 248 -11.39 -14.95 3.47
N LYS A 249 -11.54 -15.56 4.65
CA LYS A 249 -11.19 -14.96 5.94
C LYS A 249 -10.22 -15.87 6.68
N ARG A 250 -9.12 -15.27 7.15
CA ARG A 250 -8.18 -15.99 7.99
C ARG A 250 -8.71 -16.12 9.39
N VAL A 251 -8.51 -17.30 9.95
CA VAL A 251 -8.87 -17.65 11.31
C VAL A 251 -7.61 -18.14 12.02
N PHE A 252 -7.38 -17.63 13.21
CA PHE A 252 -6.27 -18.03 14.07
C PHE A 252 -6.80 -18.79 15.28
N PHE A 253 -6.24 -19.95 15.52
CA PHE A 253 -6.51 -20.74 16.71
C PHE A 253 -5.36 -20.58 17.70
N SER A 254 -5.73 -20.28 18.93
CA SER A 254 -4.82 -20.16 20.06
C SER A 254 -5.16 -21.22 21.08
N ARG A 255 -4.62 -22.43 20.95
CA ARG A 255 -5.02 -23.55 21.80
C ARG A 255 -4.00 -23.87 22.86
N HIS A 256 -4.53 -24.08 24.08
CA HIS A 256 -3.85 -24.68 25.19
C HIS A 256 -4.55 -26.02 25.48
N GLY A 257 -3.84 -27.12 25.40
CA GLY A 257 -4.39 -28.43 25.75
C GLY A 257 -3.83 -29.57 24.92
N GLU A 258 -4.46 -30.75 24.97
CA GLU A 258 -4.12 -31.95 24.22
C GLU A 258 -4.28 -31.77 22.70
N SER A 259 -3.55 -30.81 22.15
CA SER A 259 -3.62 -30.50 20.75
C SER A 259 -2.60 -31.34 19.97
N TRP A 260 -2.86 -31.53 18.69
CA TRP A 260 -1.96 -32.13 17.72
C TRP A 260 -0.63 -31.35 17.54
N LEU A 261 -0.51 -30.16 18.14
CA LEU A 261 0.72 -29.38 18.26
C LEU A 261 1.44 -29.76 19.57
N SER A 262 2.77 -29.79 19.56
CA SER A 262 3.53 -29.89 20.79
C SER A 262 3.21 -28.70 21.71
N HIS A 263 3.30 -28.89 23.02
CA HIS A 263 3.00 -27.86 24.00
C HIS A 263 3.80 -26.56 23.77
N GLU A 264 5.07 -26.67 23.39
CA GLU A 264 5.94 -25.54 23.05
C GLU A 264 5.44 -24.73 21.85
N ILE A 265 4.92 -25.41 20.82
CA ILE A 265 4.34 -24.74 19.65
C ILE A 265 3.03 -24.05 20.03
N ALA A 266 2.17 -24.69 20.81
CA ALA A 266 0.89 -24.12 21.22
C ALA A 266 1.04 -22.85 22.04
N GLU A 267 2.12 -22.71 22.82
CA GLU A 267 2.40 -21.50 23.60
C GLU A 267 2.87 -20.32 22.77
N ASN A 268 3.64 -20.59 21.70
CA ASN A 268 4.37 -19.58 20.97
C ASN A 268 3.76 -19.22 19.60
N TYR A 269 2.86 -20.03 19.06
CA TYR A 269 2.32 -19.89 17.73
C TYR A 269 0.80 -19.83 17.71
N LEU A 270 0.27 -19.04 16.77
CA LEU A 270 -1.13 -19.11 16.37
C LEU A 270 -1.26 -20.06 15.17
N VAL A 271 -2.20 -20.98 15.23
CA VAL A 271 -2.46 -21.90 14.12
C VAL A 271 -3.36 -21.24 13.10
N PRO A 272 -2.90 -21.08 11.85
CA PRO A 272 -3.70 -20.44 10.81
C PRO A 272 -4.62 -21.44 10.12
N LEU A 273 -5.83 -21.02 9.87
CA LEU A 273 -6.76 -21.67 8.97
C LEU A 273 -7.55 -20.58 8.22
N ALA A 274 -8.44 -20.97 7.32
CA ALA A 274 -9.30 -20.04 6.64
C ALA A 274 -10.74 -20.54 6.53
N ILE A 275 -11.67 -19.59 6.47
CA ILE A 275 -13.06 -19.81 6.06
C ILE A 275 -13.18 -19.27 4.64
N THR A 276 -13.61 -20.09 3.72
CA THR A 276 -13.85 -19.70 2.32
C THR A 276 -15.34 -19.56 2.08
N ARG A 277 -15.70 -18.72 1.10
CA ARG A 277 -17.07 -18.54 0.65
C ARG A 277 -17.15 -18.85 -0.84
N TYR A 278 -17.99 -19.79 -1.17
CA TYR A 278 -18.38 -20.02 -2.57
C TYR A 278 -19.88 -19.72 -2.77
N LYS A 279 -20.76 -20.53 -2.23
CA LYS A 279 -22.20 -20.25 -2.07
C LYS A 279 -22.52 -20.02 -0.60
N GLU A 280 -21.94 -20.81 0.24
CA GLU A 280 -22.02 -20.79 1.69
C GLU A 280 -20.61 -20.67 2.29
N ALA A 281 -20.53 -20.30 3.55
CA ALA A 281 -19.27 -20.31 4.27
C ALA A 281 -18.86 -21.74 4.62
N GLU A 282 -17.62 -22.11 4.33
CA GLU A 282 -17.06 -23.41 4.65
C GLU A 282 -15.61 -23.30 5.13
N TRP A 283 -15.16 -24.27 5.90
CA TRP A 283 -13.74 -24.36 6.22
C TRP A 283 -12.94 -24.65 4.95
N VAL A 284 -11.80 -24.00 4.78
CA VAL A 284 -10.92 -24.20 3.63
C VAL A 284 -10.60 -25.68 3.44
N ALA A 285 -10.69 -26.14 2.20
CA ALA A 285 -10.39 -27.52 1.82
C ALA A 285 -11.18 -28.58 2.62
N HIS A 286 -12.35 -28.25 3.15
CA HIS A 286 -13.06 -29.13 4.09
C HIS A 286 -12.17 -29.60 5.26
N ALA A 287 -11.37 -28.69 5.80
CA ALA A 287 -10.34 -28.98 6.80
C ALA A 287 -10.79 -29.92 7.93
N PRO A 288 -12.00 -29.80 8.53
CA PRO A 288 -12.46 -30.76 9.56
C PRO A 288 -12.39 -32.23 9.10
N VAL A 289 -12.81 -32.49 7.86
CA VAL A 289 -12.78 -33.87 7.30
C VAL A 289 -11.35 -34.35 7.11
N ILE A 290 -10.46 -33.51 6.61
CA ILE A 290 -9.04 -33.86 6.45
C ILE A 290 -8.40 -34.16 7.82
N PHE A 291 -8.66 -33.32 8.80
CA PHE A 291 -8.08 -33.45 10.14
C PHE A 291 -8.61 -34.72 10.83
N GLU A 292 -9.89 -35.08 10.66
CA GLU A 292 -10.46 -36.32 11.15
C GLU A 292 -9.77 -37.56 10.52
N GLN A 293 -9.55 -37.53 9.19
CA GLN A 293 -8.81 -38.62 8.50
C GLN A 293 -7.36 -38.75 8.96
N LEU A 294 -6.78 -37.67 9.49
CA LEU A 294 -5.44 -37.67 10.07
C LEU A 294 -5.42 -38.13 11.53
N GLY A 295 -6.55 -38.52 12.08
CA GLY A 295 -6.68 -38.87 13.49
C GLY A 295 -6.53 -37.71 14.45
N VAL A 296 -6.70 -36.48 13.95
CA VAL A 296 -6.68 -35.28 14.75
C VAL A 296 -8.10 -35.01 15.24
N HIS A 297 -8.40 -35.45 16.45
CA HIS A 297 -9.73 -35.32 17.06
C HIS A 297 -9.97 -33.92 17.60
N GLU A 298 -9.73 -32.93 16.80
CA GLU A 298 -9.94 -31.56 17.17
C GLU A 298 -11.39 -31.17 16.96
N ARG A 299 -12.01 -30.57 17.96
CA ARG A 299 -13.35 -30.01 17.83
C ARG A 299 -13.29 -28.68 17.12
N PHE A 300 -13.52 -28.68 15.82
CA PHE A 300 -13.83 -27.45 15.11
C PHE A 300 -15.12 -26.85 15.66
N PRO A 301 -15.20 -25.54 15.86
CA PRO A 301 -16.43 -24.90 16.26
C PRO A 301 -17.47 -25.06 15.14
N ASP A 302 -18.74 -25.11 15.52
CA ASP A 302 -19.81 -24.94 14.54
C ASP A 302 -19.60 -23.60 13.82
N LEU A 303 -19.49 -23.64 12.50
CA LEU A 303 -19.17 -22.49 11.69
C LEU A 303 -20.27 -21.43 11.74
N THR A 304 -21.54 -21.86 11.80
CA THR A 304 -22.68 -20.97 11.92
C THR A 304 -22.62 -20.19 13.23
N MET A 305 -22.32 -20.85 14.35
CA MET A 305 -22.17 -20.22 15.64
C MET A 305 -20.98 -19.27 15.66
N LEU A 306 -19.84 -19.68 15.10
CA LEU A 306 -18.64 -18.85 15.03
C LEU A 306 -18.90 -17.55 14.23
N LEU A 307 -19.64 -17.64 13.12
CA LEU A 307 -19.94 -16.49 12.27
C LEU A 307 -21.06 -15.60 12.85
N ARG A 308 -21.95 -16.16 13.67
CA ARG A 308 -22.99 -15.38 14.37
C ARG A 308 -22.45 -14.66 15.60
N GLN A 309 -21.52 -15.25 16.31
CA GLN A 309 -21.02 -14.73 17.59
C GLN A 309 -19.49 -14.84 17.69
N PRO A 310 -18.71 -14.19 16.81
CA PRO A 310 -17.25 -14.31 16.80
C PRO A 310 -16.59 -13.98 18.14
N SER A 311 -17.12 -12.98 18.85
CA SER A 311 -16.60 -12.55 20.14
C SER A 311 -16.73 -13.60 21.26
N ALA A 312 -17.68 -14.53 21.14
CA ALA A 312 -17.88 -15.59 22.15
C ALA A 312 -16.76 -16.64 22.10
N PHE A 313 -15.98 -16.69 21.02
CA PHE A 313 -14.87 -17.63 20.84
C PHE A 313 -13.51 -17.04 21.20
N LEU A 314 -13.45 -15.76 21.54
CA LEU A 314 -12.20 -15.13 21.99
C LEU A 314 -11.81 -15.58 23.39
N PRO A 315 -10.51 -15.72 23.67
CA PRO A 315 -9.35 -15.50 22.79
C PRO A 315 -8.93 -16.75 22.01
N GLU A 316 -9.67 -17.85 22.10
CA GLU A 316 -9.26 -19.15 21.55
C GLU A 316 -9.29 -19.18 20.03
N ILE A 317 -10.27 -18.52 19.43
CA ILE A 317 -10.45 -18.43 17.98
C ILE A 317 -10.64 -16.97 17.59
N MET A 318 -9.81 -16.48 16.68
CA MET A 318 -9.78 -15.10 16.24
C MET A 318 -9.96 -15.03 14.73
N ILE A 319 -11.00 -14.34 14.27
CA ILE A 319 -11.19 -14.08 12.83
C ILE A 319 -10.50 -12.78 12.47
N SER A 320 -9.60 -12.82 11.48
CA SER A 320 -8.91 -11.62 11.03
C SER A 320 -9.86 -10.66 10.32
N TYR A 321 -9.60 -9.39 10.54
CA TYR A 321 -10.32 -8.31 9.90
C TYR A 321 -9.73 -7.99 8.52
N ASP A 322 -10.59 -7.58 7.59
CA ASP A 322 -10.20 -7.10 6.28
C ASP A 322 -10.28 -5.57 6.24
N THR A 323 -9.31 -4.92 5.61
CA THR A 323 -9.24 -3.45 5.53
C THR A 323 -10.49 -2.82 4.91
N SER A 324 -11.16 -3.54 4.01
CA SER A 324 -12.45 -3.12 3.43
C SER A 324 -13.59 -2.94 4.44
N LEU A 325 -13.43 -3.45 5.67
CA LEU A 325 -14.41 -3.33 6.76
C LEU A 325 -14.13 -2.16 7.71
N ALA A 326 -13.26 -1.20 7.35
CA ALA A 326 -12.77 -0.13 8.22
C ALA A 326 -13.86 0.67 8.94
N THR A 327 -15.03 0.82 8.35
CA THR A 327 -16.16 1.56 8.93
C THR A 327 -16.82 0.88 10.13
N LYS A 328 -16.64 -0.44 10.33
CA LYS A 328 -17.29 -1.18 11.41
C LYS A 328 -16.46 -1.38 12.67
N THR A 329 -15.13 -1.34 12.52
CA THR A 329 -14.30 -1.44 13.69
C THR A 329 -14.08 -0.07 14.24
N ARG A 330 -14.45 0.38 15.25
CA ARG A 330 -14.06 1.68 15.83
C ARG A 330 -12.63 1.69 16.39
N VAL A 331 -11.85 0.64 16.15
CA VAL A 331 -10.42 0.60 16.47
C VAL A 331 -9.68 1.50 15.51
N LEU A 332 -9.32 2.67 15.99
CA LEU A 332 -8.68 3.73 15.21
C LEU A 332 -7.20 3.44 14.94
N GLY A 333 -6.69 4.01 13.85
CA GLY A 333 -5.30 4.21 13.43
C GLY A 333 -4.24 3.14 13.79
N GLY A 334 -2.98 3.38 13.64
CA GLY A 334 -1.78 2.55 13.91
C GLY A 334 -1.30 2.56 15.37
N VAL A 335 -0.06 2.29 15.59
CA VAL A 335 0.68 2.38 16.85
C VAL A 335 1.24 3.81 16.96
N GLU A 336 1.33 4.37 18.14
CA GLU A 336 1.84 5.73 18.34
C GLU A 336 3.37 5.79 18.36
N SER A 337 3.95 6.96 18.09
CA SER A 337 5.40 7.16 18.15
C SER A 337 6.01 6.81 19.51
N LYS A 338 5.27 7.04 20.60
CA LYS A 338 5.69 6.62 21.94
C LYS A 338 5.79 5.11 22.07
N ASP A 339 4.81 4.39 21.52
CA ASP A 339 4.85 2.92 21.50
C ASP A 339 6.03 2.40 20.68
N TYR A 340 6.37 3.10 19.57
CA TYR A 340 7.55 2.75 18.78
C TYR A 340 8.82 2.84 19.61
N ALA A 341 8.97 3.88 20.43
CA ALA A 341 10.13 4.03 21.31
C ALA A 341 10.19 2.91 22.35
N GLU A 342 9.08 2.64 23.05
CA GLU A 342 9.01 1.58 24.07
C GLU A 342 9.28 0.19 23.47
N ILE A 343 8.76 -0.10 22.26
CA ILE A 343 9.02 -1.35 21.54
C ILE A 343 10.48 -1.44 21.12
N TYR A 344 11.03 -0.36 20.56
CA TYR A 344 12.43 -0.34 20.10
C TYR A 344 13.41 -0.61 21.23
N ASP A 345 13.23 0.06 22.37
CA ASP A 345 14.10 -0.09 23.54
C ASP A 345 14.08 -1.52 24.07
N GLN A 346 12.88 -2.12 24.16
CA GLN A 346 12.73 -3.49 24.65
C GLN A 346 13.21 -4.58 23.67
N LEU A 347 13.14 -4.32 22.38
CA LEU A 347 13.64 -5.25 21.36
C LEU A 347 15.15 -5.15 21.16
N SER A 348 15.76 -4.00 21.43
CA SER A 348 17.16 -3.74 21.05
C SER A 348 18.15 -4.61 21.84
N GLU A 349 17.96 -4.83 23.13
CA GLU A 349 18.84 -5.69 23.94
C GLU A 349 18.73 -7.17 23.52
N PRO A 350 17.54 -7.79 23.44
CA PRO A 350 17.42 -9.17 22.94
C PRO A 350 17.99 -9.35 21.53
N LEU A 351 17.70 -8.42 20.61
CA LEU A 351 18.19 -8.51 19.24
C LEU A 351 19.72 -8.35 19.16
N ALA A 352 20.31 -7.48 19.98
CA ALA A 352 21.76 -7.29 20.04
C ALA A 352 22.50 -8.57 20.49
N SER A 353 21.91 -9.34 21.41
CA SER A 353 22.48 -10.62 21.84
C SER A 353 22.58 -11.65 20.68
N TYR A 354 21.72 -11.49 19.68
CA TYR A 354 21.72 -12.29 18.45
C TYR A 354 22.39 -11.60 17.24
N GLY A 355 23.22 -10.58 17.49
CA GLY A 355 24.05 -9.94 16.46
C GLY A 355 23.35 -8.87 15.62
N ALA A 356 22.14 -8.45 16.00
CA ALA A 356 21.42 -7.38 15.37
C ALA A 356 21.57 -6.07 16.14
N LYS A 357 22.42 -5.16 15.66
CA LYS A 357 22.77 -3.91 16.34
C LYS A 357 21.82 -2.77 15.95
N PRO A 358 21.30 -1.98 16.92
CA PRO A 358 20.48 -0.82 16.64
C PRO A 358 21.16 0.16 15.70
N LEU A 359 20.39 0.72 14.73
CA LEU A 359 20.88 1.85 13.96
C LEU A 359 20.89 3.13 14.82
N PRO A 360 21.91 4.00 14.63
CA PRO A 360 21.94 5.28 15.35
C PRO A 360 20.79 6.20 14.88
N PRO A 361 20.37 7.15 15.74
CA PRO A 361 19.41 8.15 15.35
C PRO A 361 19.97 9.07 14.26
N CYS A 362 19.08 9.45 13.34
CA CYS A 362 19.38 10.37 12.25
C CYS A 362 19.25 11.81 12.73
N THR A 363 20.27 12.63 12.48
CA THR A 363 20.29 14.03 12.89
C THR A 363 19.49 14.89 11.91
N LYS A 364 18.79 15.90 12.44
CA LYS A 364 18.05 16.84 11.58
C LYS A 364 19.04 17.71 10.81
N ALA A 365 18.82 17.82 9.51
CA ALA A 365 19.50 18.81 8.70
C ALA A 365 18.89 20.20 9.01
N TYR A 366 19.69 21.09 9.60
CA TYR A 366 19.26 22.44 9.93
C TYR A 366 19.50 23.35 8.74
N PHE A 367 18.40 23.87 8.19
CA PHE A 367 18.44 24.99 7.27
C PHE A 367 17.68 26.15 7.89
N THR A 368 18.32 27.31 7.94
CA THR A 368 17.62 28.56 8.21
C THR A 368 16.85 28.93 6.96
N LEU A 369 15.68 28.29 6.78
CA LEU A 369 14.78 28.75 5.74
C LEU A 369 14.16 30.04 6.21
N PRO A 370 14.11 31.08 5.36
CA PRO A 370 13.26 32.23 5.65
C PRO A 370 11.84 31.68 5.81
N ALA A 371 11.18 32.14 6.85
CA ALA A 371 9.76 31.89 6.99
C ALA A 371 9.10 32.31 5.67
N ARG A 372 8.30 31.44 5.07
CA ARG A 372 7.45 31.84 3.95
C ARG A 372 6.72 33.10 4.39
N ALA A 373 6.86 34.18 3.62
CA ALA A 373 6.12 35.40 3.91
C ALA A 373 4.63 35.03 4.02
N GLY A 374 4.05 35.13 5.22
CA GLY A 374 2.66 34.77 5.49
C GLY A 374 2.43 33.35 6.06
N THR A 375 3.46 32.56 6.40
CA THR A 375 3.29 31.27 7.05
C THR A 375 3.96 31.26 8.42
N SER A 376 3.28 31.78 9.45
CA SER A 376 3.53 31.29 10.80
C SER A 376 2.91 29.88 10.90
N TYR A 377 3.73 28.85 11.06
CA TYR A 377 3.29 27.52 11.46
C TYR A 377 2.91 27.54 12.95
N ASP A 378 1.89 28.27 13.28
CA ASP A 378 1.20 28.07 14.54
C ASP A 378 0.15 26.99 14.28
N ALA A 379 0.37 25.81 14.83
CA ALA A 379 -0.48 24.65 14.66
C ALA A 379 -1.92 24.86 15.21
N SER A 380 -2.16 25.98 15.86
CA SER A 380 -3.46 26.39 16.38
C SER A 380 -4.27 27.27 15.44
N ASP A 381 -3.65 27.85 14.43
CA ASP A 381 -4.33 28.70 13.47
C ASP A 381 -4.49 27.96 12.14
N GLN A 382 -5.65 27.33 11.98
CA GLN A 382 -6.21 26.92 10.69
C GLN A 382 -6.53 28.13 9.79
N ARG A 383 -5.74 29.19 9.86
CA ARG A 383 -5.85 30.26 8.87
C ARG A 383 -5.47 29.63 7.56
N GLU A 384 -6.50 29.35 6.80
CA GLU A 384 -6.40 29.18 5.36
C GLU A 384 -5.41 30.23 4.88
N ARG A 385 -4.39 29.80 4.17
CA ARG A 385 -3.49 30.73 3.50
C ARG A 385 -4.37 31.53 2.55
N ASP A 386 -4.79 32.72 2.91
CA ASP A 386 -5.52 33.60 2.01
C ASP A 386 -4.57 34.06 0.91
N VAL A 387 -4.49 33.21 -0.11
CA VAL A 387 -3.84 33.61 -1.35
C VAL A 387 -4.67 34.76 -1.91
N PRO A 388 -4.08 35.93 -2.14
CA PRO A 388 -4.83 37.07 -2.65
C PRO A 388 -5.62 36.72 -3.92
N ALA A 389 -6.87 37.18 -4.02
CA ALA A 389 -7.73 36.95 -5.18
C ALA A 389 -7.01 37.28 -6.50
N SER A 390 -6.26 38.35 -6.55
CA SER A 390 -5.47 38.75 -7.72
C SER A 390 -4.40 37.73 -8.15
N VAL A 391 -3.86 36.96 -7.21
CA VAL A 391 -2.92 35.85 -7.53
C VAL A 391 -3.67 34.66 -8.09
N ARG A 392 -4.82 34.33 -7.50
CA ARG A 392 -5.70 33.26 -7.96
C ARG A 392 -6.26 33.54 -9.35
N GLN A 393 -6.73 34.76 -9.60
CA GLN A 393 -7.19 35.24 -10.93
C GLN A 393 -6.09 35.13 -11.99
N ARG A 394 -4.86 35.59 -11.68
CA ARG A 394 -3.73 35.43 -12.60
C ARG A 394 -3.45 33.97 -12.91
N ALA A 395 -3.61 33.08 -11.94
CA ALA A 395 -3.45 31.64 -12.17
C ALA A 395 -4.55 31.09 -13.08
N ALA A 396 -5.79 31.56 -12.95
CA ALA A 396 -6.89 31.16 -13.81
C ALA A 396 -6.64 31.52 -15.29
N HIS A 397 -6.03 32.67 -15.56
CA HIS A 397 -5.62 33.06 -16.93
C HIS A 397 -4.50 32.21 -17.54
N HIS A 398 -3.81 31.39 -16.73
CA HIS A 398 -2.82 30.44 -17.27
C HIS A 398 -3.41 29.06 -17.58
N MET A 399 -4.67 28.80 -17.27
CA MET A 399 -5.35 27.62 -17.76
C MET A 399 -5.53 27.69 -19.28
N GLN A 400 -5.70 26.52 -19.90
CA GLN A 400 -6.09 26.48 -21.31
C GLN A 400 -7.55 26.93 -21.44
N LEU A 401 -7.75 28.12 -21.99
CA LEU A 401 -9.07 28.73 -22.15
C LEU A 401 -9.64 28.40 -23.54
N PRO A 402 -10.96 28.33 -23.71
CA PRO A 402 -12.01 28.46 -22.71
C PRO A 402 -12.15 27.24 -21.80
N VAL A 403 -12.65 27.46 -20.58
CA VAL A 403 -12.93 26.40 -19.58
C VAL A 403 -14.44 26.27 -19.40
N GLU A 404 -14.94 25.02 -19.51
CA GLU A 404 -16.32 24.67 -19.24
C GLU A 404 -16.37 23.77 -17.98
N ILE A 405 -17.18 24.14 -16.97
CA ILE A 405 -17.35 23.34 -15.77
C ILE A 405 -18.82 23.04 -15.54
N ASN A 406 -19.16 21.76 -15.48
CA ASN A 406 -20.47 21.27 -15.14
C ASN A 406 -20.50 20.84 -13.66
N ILE A 407 -21.46 21.32 -12.89
CA ILE A 407 -21.70 20.95 -11.51
C ILE A 407 -23.00 20.15 -11.42
N MET A 408 -22.90 18.91 -10.96
CA MET A 408 -24.01 17.96 -10.85
C MET A 408 -24.21 17.59 -9.37
N SER A 409 -25.00 18.39 -8.67
CA SER A 409 -25.26 18.22 -7.24
C SER A 409 -26.57 18.91 -6.85
N ASP A 410 -27.20 18.42 -5.78
CA ASP A 410 -28.32 19.12 -5.15
C ASP A 410 -27.88 20.44 -4.48
N ASP A 411 -26.57 20.54 -4.10
CA ASP A 411 -25.92 21.73 -3.53
C ASP A 411 -25.10 22.49 -4.58
N ALA A 412 -25.51 22.50 -5.84
CA ALA A 412 -24.71 23.02 -6.95
C ALA A 412 -24.31 24.51 -6.77
N GLU A 413 -25.20 25.34 -6.20
CA GLU A 413 -24.91 26.76 -5.92
C GLU A 413 -23.75 26.93 -4.93
N TYR A 414 -23.73 26.13 -3.85
CA TYR A 414 -22.63 26.15 -2.88
C TYR A 414 -21.30 25.71 -3.52
N TRP A 415 -21.33 24.71 -4.39
CA TRP A 415 -20.11 24.24 -5.07
C TRP A 415 -19.60 25.28 -6.09
N GLN A 416 -20.52 26.03 -6.74
CA GLN A 416 -20.16 27.15 -7.60
C GLN A 416 -19.49 28.28 -6.80
N GLU A 417 -20.04 28.64 -5.64
CA GLU A 417 -19.44 29.64 -4.77
C GLU A 417 -18.01 29.26 -4.36
N GLU A 418 -17.79 28.01 -3.96
CA GLU A 418 -16.46 27.52 -3.59
C GLU A 418 -15.50 27.50 -4.79
N LEU A 419 -15.99 27.14 -5.98
CA LEU A 419 -15.22 27.15 -7.23
C LEU A 419 -14.77 28.58 -7.59
N LEU A 420 -15.70 29.53 -7.59
CA LEU A 420 -15.40 30.94 -7.88
C LEU A 420 -14.45 31.52 -6.85
N HIS A 421 -14.68 31.23 -5.57
CA HIS A 421 -13.79 31.62 -4.49
C HIS A 421 -12.37 31.08 -4.70
N GLU A 422 -12.22 29.80 -5.09
CA GLU A 422 -10.89 29.19 -5.32
C GLU A 422 -10.18 29.81 -6.54
N LEU A 423 -10.92 30.24 -7.55
CA LEU A 423 -10.40 30.98 -8.71
C LEU A 423 -10.15 32.47 -8.43
N GLY A 424 -10.68 33.00 -7.34
CA GLY A 424 -10.53 34.41 -6.93
C GLY A 424 -11.58 35.34 -7.54
N TYR A 425 -12.69 34.81 -8.01
CA TYR A 425 -13.82 35.59 -8.58
C TYR A 425 -15.00 35.63 -7.61
N THR A 426 -15.88 36.60 -7.80
CA THR A 426 -17.14 36.76 -7.06
C THR A 426 -18.36 36.36 -7.93
N SER A 427 -18.22 36.42 -9.25
CA SER A 427 -19.21 35.98 -10.22
C SER A 427 -18.54 35.38 -11.46
N GLU A 428 -19.30 34.61 -12.22
CA GLU A 428 -18.86 34.03 -13.49
C GLU A 428 -18.59 35.14 -14.56
N GLU A 429 -19.34 36.21 -14.53
CA GLU A 429 -19.26 37.33 -15.47
C GLU A 429 -17.90 38.05 -15.43
N GLU A 430 -17.15 37.87 -14.34
CA GLU A 430 -15.81 38.44 -14.20
C GLU A 430 -14.76 37.76 -15.09
N HIS A 431 -15.07 36.57 -15.64
CA HIS A 431 -14.14 35.82 -16.49
C HIS A 431 -14.83 35.34 -17.78
N PRO A 432 -14.65 36.06 -18.93
CA PRO A 432 -15.40 35.79 -20.15
C PRO A 432 -15.16 34.40 -20.80
N ASP A 433 -14.05 33.75 -20.45
CA ASP A 433 -13.66 32.41 -20.96
C ASP A 433 -14.00 31.27 -20.00
N LEU A 434 -14.76 31.52 -18.93
CA LEU A 434 -15.23 30.53 -17.96
C LEU A 434 -16.75 30.39 -18.09
N SER A 435 -17.20 29.16 -18.33
CA SER A 435 -18.62 28.83 -18.34
C SER A 435 -18.92 27.78 -17.27
N ILE A 436 -19.87 28.09 -16.36
CA ILE A 436 -20.29 27.18 -15.29
C ILE A 436 -21.77 26.81 -15.52
N HIS A 437 -22.02 25.53 -15.63
CA HIS A 437 -23.36 24.98 -15.84
C HIS A 437 -23.81 24.23 -14.58
N LEU A 438 -24.88 24.73 -13.94
CA LEU A 438 -25.47 24.08 -12.78
C LEU A 438 -26.55 23.10 -13.21
N ASN A 439 -26.40 21.86 -12.88
CA ASN A 439 -27.37 20.83 -13.13
C ASN A 439 -27.82 20.23 -11.79
N ARG A 440 -29.08 20.43 -11.43
CA ARG A 440 -29.68 19.69 -10.32
C ARG A 440 -29.86 18.26 -10.77
N PHE A 441 -29.23 17.38 -10.06
CA PHE A 441 -29.19 15.98 -10.42
C PHE A 441 -30.27 15.22 -9.66
N GLU A 442 -31.44 15.02 -10.28
CA GLU A 442 -32.44 14.04 -9.82
C GLU A 442 -31.96 12.60 -10.02
N TYR A 443 -30.74 12.40 -10.52
CA TYR A 443 -30.23 11.10 -10.93
C TYR A 443 -28.91 10.78 -10.33
N ASN A 444 -28.93 9.77 -9.50
CA ASN A 444 -27.75 8.98 -9.27
C ASN A 444 -27.38 8.24 -10.57
N LEU A 445 -26.39 8.73 -11.29
CA LEU A 445 -25.88 8.11 -12.53
C LEU A 445 -25.62 6.60 -12.37
N ALA A 446 -25.29 6.16 -11.18
CA ALA A 446 -25.07 4.75 -10.87
C ALA A 446 -26.37 3.92 -10.81
N ALA A 447 -27.53 4.54 -10.49
CA ALA A 447 -28.82 3.81 -10.38
C ALA A 447 -29.44 3.46 -11.71
N GLN A 448 -29.17 4.24 -12.73
CA GLN A 448 -29.74 4.00 -14.07
C GLN A 448 -28.98 2.99 -14.90
N LEU A 449 -27.86 2.52 -14.40
CA LEU A 449 -27.00 1.62 -15.15
C LEU A 449 -27.50 0.17 -14.98
N PRO A 450 -27.65 -0.61 -16.07
CA PRO A 450 -28.20 -1.95 -16.01
C PRO A 450 -27.43 -2.83 -15.00
N GLU A 451 -28.18 -3.59 -14.21
CA GLU A 451 -27.61 -4.55 -13.27
C GLU A 451 -26.68 -5.52 -14.00
N ALA A 452 -25.47 -5.67 -13.50
CA ALA A 452 -24.58 -6.75 -13.92
C ALA A 452 -25.20 -8.08 -13.47
N ALA A 453 -25.87 -8.76 -14.38
CA ALA A 453 -26.75 -9.88 -14.09
C ALA A 453 -26.03 -11.19 -13.70
N THR A 454 -24.70 -11.22 -13.53
CA THR A 454 -23.99 -12.49 -13.36
C THR A 454 -22.85 -12.41 -12.34
N ASN A 455 -22.63 -13.52 -11.61
CA ASN A 455 -21.48 -13.77 -10.75
C ASN A 455 -20.16 -13.94 -11.53
N ASP A 456 -20.15 -13.64 -12.82
CA ASP A 456 -18.96 -13.75 -13.66
C ASP A 456 -18.23 -12.41 -13.72
N LYS A 457 -16.97 -12.39 -13.26
CA LYS A 457 -16.12 -11.19 -13.29
C LYS A 457 -15.83 -10.66 -14.71
N ASN A 458 -15.98 -11.49 -15.73
CA ASN A 458 -15.89 -11.05 -17.11
C ASN A 458 -17.14 -10.30 -17.55
N ALA A 459 -18.30 -10.67 -17.01
CA ALA A 459 -19.54 -9.93 -17.19
C ALA A 459 -19.52 -8.57 -16.45
N GLU A 460 -18.84 -8.49 -15.29
CA GLU A 460 -18.63 -7.23 -14.56
C GLU A 460 -17.82 -6.22 -15.37
N LEU A 461 -16.77 -6.67 -16.06
CA LEU A 461 -16.00 -5.84 -16.99
C LEU A 461 -16.83 -5.41 -18.22
N GLY A 462 -17.62 -6.32 -18.76
CA GLY A 462 -18.58 -6.03 -19.85
C GLY A 462 -19.61 -4.99 -19.42
N ALA A 463 -20.18 -5.13 -18.23
CA ALA A 463 -21.14 -4.20 -17.65
C ALA A 463 -20.53 -2.81 -17.39
N ASN A 464 -19.28 -2.73 -16.94
CA ASN A 464 -18.60 -1.45 -16.78
C ASN A 464 -18.33 -0.76 -18.14
N HIS A 465 -17.97 -1.50 -19.17
CA HIS A 465 -17.86 -0.96 -20.52
C HIS A 465 -19.19 -0.49 -21.10
N GLU A 466 -20.25 -1.22 -20.84
CA GLU A 466 -21.60 -0.84 -21.25
C GLU A 466 -22.07 0.44 -20.55
N ARG A 467 -21.81 0.56 -19.25
CA ARG A 467 -22.03 1.79 -18.47
C ARG A 467 -21.29 2.99 -19.04
N MET A 468 -20.03 2.84 -19.39
CA MET A 468 -19.25 3.90 -20.00
C MET A 468 -19.88 4.38 -21.30
N ARG A 469 -20.40 3.45 -22.10
CA ARG A 469 -21.10 3.77 -23.35
C ARG A 469 -22.44 4.46 -23.12
N GLU A 470 -23.22 4.01 -22.15
CA GLU A 470 -24.51 4.61 -21.83
C GLU A 470 -24.36 6.03 -21.26
N LEU A 471 -23.37 6.25 -20.39
CA LEU A 471 -23.05 7.59 -19.89
C LEU A 471 -22.66 8.55 -21.04
N ALA A 472 -21.87 8.08 -21.98
CA ALA A 472 -21.49 8.87 -23.16
C ALA A 472 -22.68 9.22 -24.06
N LYS A 473 -23.79 8.46 -23.99
CA LYS A 473 -25.01 8.78 -24.74
C LYS A 473 -25.93 9.77 -24.00
N LEU A 474 -25.92 9.75 -22.66
CA LEU A 474 -26.84 10.55 -21.84
C LEU A 474 -26.35 12.00 -21.63
N ILE A 475 -25.04 12.24 -21.70
CA ILE A 475 -24.44 13.53 -21.44
C ILE A 475 -23.90 14.12 -22.75
N PRO A 476 -24.17 15.40 -23.07
CA PRO A 476 -23.58 16.04 -24.25
C PRO A 476 -22.06 16.00 -24.24
N HIS A 477 -21.47 15.88 -25.42
CA HIS A 477 -20.03 16.01 -25.54
C HIS A 477 -19.55 17.39 -25.11
N ALA A 478 -18.40 17.47 -24.46
CA ALA A 478 -17.80 18.73 -24.10
C ALA A 478 -17.54 19.60 -25.33
N HIS A 479 -17.89 20.90 -25.26
CA HIS A 479 -17.74 21.82 -26.38
C HIS A 479 -16.30 22.31 -26.54
N GLY A 480 -15.46 22.21 -25.46
CA GLY A 480 -14.07 22.66 -25.44
C GLY A 480 -13.06 21.59 -25.04
N ARG A 481 -11.77 21.84 -25.30
CA ARG A 481 -10.69 20.94 -24.88
C ARG A 481 -10.50 20.87 -23.35
N ASN A 482 -10.92 21.90 -22.61
CA ASN A 482 -10.71 22.02 -21.19
C ASN A 482 -12.04 22.03 -20.43
N ALA A 483 -12.71 20.89 -20.41
CA ALA A 483 -13.98 20.71 -19.72
C ALA A 483 -13.82 19.85 -18.45
N GLY A 484 -14.52 20.28 -17.39
CA GLY A 484 -14.55 19.60 -16.10
C GLY A 484 -15.96 19.34 -15.60
N MET A 485 -16.09 18.31 -14.73
CA MET A 485 -17.36 17.98 -14.10
C MET A 485 -17.18 17.65 -12.62
N LEU A 486 -17.90 18.35 -11.76
CA LEU A 486 -18.06 18.01 -10.34
C LEU A 486 -19.34 17.19 -10.20
N ILE A 487 -19.24 16.02 -9.59
CA ILE A 487 -20.37 15.07 -9.51
C ILE A 487 -20.61 14.66 -8.07
N GLU A 488 -21.84 14.81 -7.61
CA GLU A 488 -22.27 14.24 -6.35
C GLU A 488 -22.45 12.72 -6.48
N MET A 489 -21.78 11.96 -5.60
CA MET A 489 -21.85 10.51 -5.65
C MET A 489 -21.60 9.90 -4.26
N HIS A 490 -22.49 9.00 -3.87
CA HIS A 490 -22.34 8.23 -2.63
C HIS A 490 -21.09 7.34 -2.62
N ASP A 491 -20.65 6.98 -1.43
CA ASP A 491 -19.61 5.95 -1.28
C ASP A 491 -20.12 4.60 -1.80
N TYR A 492 -19.23 3.80 -2.37
CA TYR A 492 -19.55 2.46 -2.90
C TYR A 492 -20.16 1.51 -1.85
N SER A 493 -19.93 1.78 -0.56
CA SER A 493 -20.54 1.03 0.55
C SER A 493 -21.95 1.45 0.89
N HIS A 494 -22.47 2.52 0.27
CA HIS A 494 -23.81 3.04 0.55
C HIS A 494 -24.89 2.03 0.12
N GLU A 495 -25.95 1.97 0.91
CA GLU A 495 -27.08 1.02 0.66
C GLU A 495 -27.74 1.22 -0.71
N PHE A 496 -27.64 2.43 -1.26
CA PHE A 496 -28.12 2.75 -2.59
C PHE A 496 -27.56 1.82 -3.68
N TYR A 497 -26.29 1.36 -3.55
CA TYR A 497 -25.67 0.42 -4.48
C TYR A 497 -25.96 -1.05 -4.12
N ARG A 498 -26.82 -1.29 -3.10
CA ARG A 498 -27.22 -2.62 -2.66
C ARG A 498 -28.56 -2.99 -3.27
N THR A 499 -28.56 -3.61 -4.41
CA THR A 499 -29.76 -4.18 -5.00
C THR A 499 -29.90 -5.66 -4.61
N GLY A 500 -30.86 -5.95 -3.70
CA GLY A 500 -31.25 -7.32 -3.35
C GLY A 500 -30.17 -8.16 -2.66
N SER A 501 -30.21 -9.46 -2.88
CA SER A 501 -29.29 -10.46 -2.29
C SER A 501 -27.95 -10.56 -3.03
N ARG A 502 -27.63 -9.65 -3.95
CA ARG A 502 -26.45 -9.74 -4.81
C ARG A 502 -25.38 -8.75 -4.42
N GLU A 503 -24.16 -9.15 -4.68
CA GLU A 503 -22.96 -8.39 -4.37
C GLU A 503 -22.96 -7.02 -5.02
N THR A 504 -22.55 -6.04 -4.22
CA THR A 504 -22.36 -4.66 -4.60
C THR A 504 -21.52 -4.50 -5.84
N MET A 505 -21.94 -3.56 -6.67
CA MET A 505 -21.10 -3.03 -7.73
C MET A 505 -19.78 -2.49 -7.15
N ARG A 506 -18.67 -2.83 -7.76
CA ARG A 506 -17.38 -2.21 -7.46
C ARG A 506 -17.43 -0.75 -7.91
N ASP A 507 -16.66 0.07 -7.20
CA ASP A 507 -16.60 1.52 -7.25
C ASP A 507 -17.10 2.15 -8.58
N PRO A 508 -18.31 2.76 -8.60
CA PRO A 508 -18.87 3.36 -9.80
C PRO A 508 -18.06 4.57 -10.27
N LYS A 509 -17.26 5.20 -9.41
CA LYS A 509 -16.48 6.40 -9.73
C LYS A 509 -15.58 6.19 -10.93
N ARG A 510 -14.89 5.05 -10.99
CA ARG A 510 -13.95 4.79 -12.08
C ARG A 510 -14.64 4.60 -13.43
N ALA A 511 -15.72 3.81 -13.47
CA ALA A 511 -16.51 3.61 -14.68
C ALA A 511 -17.07 4.94 -15.18
N THR A 512 -17.60 5.76 -14.27
CA THR A 512 -18.13 7.10 -14.55
C THR A 512 -17.05 8.03 -15.07
N ARG A 513 -15.87 8.07 -14.39
CA ARG A 513 -14.73 8.91 -14.82
C ARG A 513 -14.27 8.58 -16.24
N ILE A 514 -14.13 7.31 -16.55
CA ILE A 514 -13.69 6.87 -17.88
C ILE A 514 -14.75 7.15 -18.94
N GLY A 515 -16.03 6.90 -18.64
CA GLY A 515 -17.14 7.21 -19.56
C GLY A 515 -17.22 8.68 -19.89
N LEU A 516 -17.08 9.54 -18.89
CA LEU A 516 -17.09 10.99 -19.09
C LEU A 516 -15.82 11.51 -19.78
N ALA A 517 -14.68 10.87 -19.54
CA ALA A 517 -13.45 11.20 -20.26
C ALA A 517 -13.56 10.90 -21.77
N GLN A 518 -14.33 9.86 -22.16
CA GLN A 518 -14.59 9.55 -23.58
C GLN A 518 -15.33 10.66 -24.32
N ILE A 519 -16.14 11.45 -23.60
CA ILE A 519 -16.87 12.60 -24.15
C ILE A 519 -16.25 13.95 -23.80
N GLY A 520 -15.01 13.93 -23.28
CA GLY A 520 -14.16 15.11 -23.10
C GLY A 520 -14.17 15.75 -21.72
N TYR A 521 -14.76 15.14 -20.69
CA TYR A 521 -14.81 15.70 -19.34
C TYR A 521 -13.76 15.11 -18.42
N LYS A 522 -13.04 15.95 -17.69
CA LYS A 522 -12.29 15.60 -16.50
C LYS A 522 -13.22 15.64 -15.30
N THR A 523 -13.12 14.68 -14.39
CA THR A 523 -14.15 14.52 -13.37
C THR A 523 -13.60 14.46 -11.97
N GLN A 524 -14.39 15.03 -11.03
CA GLN A 524 -14.18 14.83 -9.60
C GLN A 524 -15.50 14.53 -8.90
N PHE A 525 -15.43 13.62 -7.90
CA PHE A 525 -16.58 13.12 -7.18
C PHE A 525 -16.55 13.61 -5.73
N ILE A 526 -17.71 14.09 -5.26
CA ILE A 526 -17.89 14.59 -3.90
C ILE A 526 -19.06 13.82 -3.28
N ARG A 527 -18.92 13.37 -2.04
CA ARG A 527 -20.00 12.69 -1.33
C ARG A 527 -21.07 13.69 -0.91
N PRO A 528 -22.36 13.29 -0.94
CA PRO A 528 -23.48 14.11 -0.48
C PRO A 528 -23.30 14.59 0.96
N LEU A 529 -24.00 15.66 1.31
CA LEU A 529 -24.04 16.20 2.67
C LEU A 529 -24.45 15.15 3.70
N ASP A 530 -25.47 14.36 3.38
CA ASP A 530 -26.07 13.37 4.29
C ASP A 530 -25.15 12.20 4.64
N ASP A 531 -24.18 11.89 3.78
CA ASP A 531 -23.21 10.81 4.04
C ASP A 531 -22.26 11.13 5.21
N ASP A 532 -21.88 12.40 5.37
CA ASP A 532 -21.03 12.88 6.45
C ASP A 532 -21.04 14.42 6.54
N PRO A 533 -21.97 15.01 7.32
CA PRO A 533 -22.11 16.45 7.40
C PRO A 533 -20.90 17.18 8.00
N GLN A 534 -20.15 16.53 8.89
CA GLN A 534 -19.08 17.20 9.65
C GLN A 534 -17.89 17.63 8.77
N ASP A 535 -17.59 16.85 7.75
CA ASP A 535 -16.45 17.10 6.85
C ASP A 535 -16.87 17.61 5.45
N TYR A 536 -18.15 17.92 5.25
CA TYR A 536 -18.70 18.26 3.93
C TYR A 536 -18.00 19.46 3.27
N LYS A 537 -17.87 20.56 3.97
CA LYS A 537 -17.18 21.77 3.46
C LYS A 537 -15.76 21.49 3.03
N SER A 538 -15.02 20.72 3.82
CA SER A 538 -13.65 20.33 3.50
C SER A 538 -13.59 19.41 2.27
N ARG A 539 -14.59 18.53 2.08
CA ARG A 539 -14.68 17.66 0.89
C ARG A 539 -14.97 18.44 -0.38
N VAL A 540 -15.93 19.41 -0.31
CA VAL A 540 -16.23 20.28 -1.46
C VAL A 540 -14.99 21.04 -1.88
N LYS A 541 -14.34 21.72 -0.95
CA LYS A 541 -13.10 22.45 -1.20
C LYS A 541 -12.00 21.57 -1.83
N SER A 542 -11.78 20.39 -1.27
CA SER A 542 -10.79 19.45 -1.80
C SER A 542 -11.18 18.93 -3.19
N GLY A 543 -12.46 18.66 -3.42
CA GLY A 543 -12.97 18.22 -4.72
C GLY A 543 -12.83 19.30 -5.79
N VAL A 544 -13.19 20.54 -5.47
CA VAL A 544 -13.00 21.69 -6.37
C VAL A 544 -11.53 21.84 -6.75
N ARG A 545 -10.62 21.84 -5.78
CA ARG A 545 -9.17 21.94 -6.03
C ARG A 545 -8.65 20.81 -6.87
N ASP A 546 -9.13 19.58 -6.64
CA ASP A 546 -8.68 18.44 -7.43
C ASP A 546 -9.17 18.51 -8.88
N LEU A 547 -10.40 18.98 -9.13
CA LEU A 547 -10.87 19.27 -10.49
C LEU A 547 -10.04 20.36 -11.15
N LEU A 548 -9.83 21.48 -10.46
CA LEU A 548 -9.03 22.60 -10.98
C LEU A 548 -7.60 22.18 -11.32
N ARG A 549 -6.96 21.31 -10.48
CA ARG A 549 -5.66 20.71 -10.79
C ARG A 549 -5.69 19.95 -12.10
N GLN A 550 -6.74 19.16 -12.34
CA GLN A 550 -6.90 18.40 -13.57
C GLN A 550 -7.11 19.29 -14.80
N LEU A 551 -7.72 20.45 -14.61
CA LEU A 551 -7.87 21.50 -15.64
C LEU A 551 -6.60 22.32 -15.87
N GLY A 552 -5.53 22.05 -15.14
CA GLY A 552 -4.23 22.73 -15.25
C GLY A 552 -4.12 24.01 -14.42
N TYR A 553 -5.11 24.27 -13.54
CA TYR A 553 -5.03 25.39 -12.63
C TYR A 553 -4.01 25.18 -11.52
N ARG A 554 -3.16 26.17 -11.32
CA ARG A 554 -2.20 26.23 -10.22
C ARG A 554 -1.83 27.67 -9.91
N TRP A 555 -2.10 28.13 -8.70
CA TRP A 555 -1.75 29.49 -8.29
C TRP A 555 -0.30 29.61 -7.79
N ASN A 556 0.34 28.50 -7.39
CA ASN A 556 1.73 28.45 -6.98
C ASN A 556 2.62 27.91 -8.12
N ALA A 557 3.81 28.46 -8.26
CA ALA A 557 4.88 27.82 -9.01
C ALA A 557 5.41 26.61 -8.19
N LEU A 558 6.00 25.59 -8.84
CA LEU A 558 6.63 24.47 -8.15
C LEU A 558 7.76 24.91 -7.21
N TYR A 559 8.29 26.12 -7.41
CA TYR A 559 9.35 26.72 -6.59
C TYR A 559 8.96 28.10 -6.06
N PRO A 560 8.29 28.21 -4.93
CA PRO A 560 8.17 29.50 -4.30
C PRO A 560 9.48 29.86 -3.59
N GLY A 561 10.30 30.68 -4.23
CA GLY A 561 11.29 31.53 -3.58
C GLY A 561 12.36 30.85 -2.72
N TYR A 562 13.20 29.99 -3.28
CA TYR A 562 14.44 29.53 -2.62
C TYR A 562 15.57 30.54 -2.75
N GLN A 563 15.34 31.78 -2.31
CA GLN A 563 16.30 32.89 -2.47
C GLN A 563 17.57 32.78 -1.59
N HIS A 564 17.70 31.74 -0.76
CA HIS A 564 18.75 31.66 0.28
C HIS A 564 19.54 30.35 0.29
N THR A 565 19.44 29.52 -0.71
CA THR A 565 20.26 28.32 -0.85
C THR A 565 21.26 28.51 -1.98
N SER A 566 22.34 27.77 -1.98
CA SER A 566 23.28 27.68 -3.12
C SER A 566 22.68 26.94 -4.31
N LEU A 567 21.42 26.47 -4.20
CA LEU A 567 20.64 25.97 -5.32
C LEU A 567 20.46 27.08 -6.36
N PRO A 568 20.38 26.72 -7.64
CA PRO A 568 20.04 27.67 -8.68
C PRO A 568 18.83 28.52 -8.29
N PRO A 569 18.80 29.81 -8.58
CA PRO A 569 17.66 30.66 -8.29
C PRO A 569 16.36 30.01 -8.74
N ALA A 570 15.29 30.27 -8.02
CA ALA A 570 13.96 29.75 -8.38
C ALA A 570 13.69 30.02 -9.85
N GLY A 571 13.47 28.96 -10.63
CA GLY A 571 13.26 29.03 -12.06
C GLY A 571 14.44 28.58 -12.92
N GLU A 572 15.57 28.28 -12.35
CA GLU A 572 16.72 27.77 -13.06
C GLU A 572 16.89 26.25 -12.97
N CYS A 573 16.00 25.55 -12.23
CA CYS A 573 16.02 24.09 -12.12
C CYS A 573 14.75 23.48 -12.71
N ASP A 574 14.94 22.48 -13.52
CA ASP A 574 13.86 21.69 -14.11
C ASP A 574 13.62 20.40 -13.32
N ILE A 575 12.36 20.03 -13.10
CA ILE A 575 11.99 18.80 -12.40
C ILE A 575 11.44 17.79 -13.39
N LEU A 576 12.02 16.61 -13.32
CA LEU A 576 11.69 15.47 -14.16
C LEU A 576 11.23 14.31 -13.28
N THR A 577 10.33 13.48 -13.79
CA THR A 577 9.96 12.25 -13.11
C THR A 577 9.46 11.17 -14.05
N CYS A 578 9.70 9.91 -13.68
CA CYS A 578 9.24 8.73 -14.40
C CYS A 578 8.26 7.94 -13.53
N TRP A 579 7.22 7.39 -14.15
CA TRP A 579 6.23 6.54 -13.50
C TRP A 579 5.75 5.44 -14.45
N VAL A 580 5.49 4.24 -13.90
CA VAL A 580 4.83 3.15 -14.64
C VAL A 580 3.47 2.88 -13.99
N ILE A 581 2.40 3.10 -14.74
CA ILE A 581 1.07 2.64 -14.35
C ILE A 581 0.98 1.14 -14.59
N ARG A 582 0.55 0.39 -13.57
CA ARG A 582 0.29 -1.04 -13.66
C ARG A 582 -1.20 -1.30 -13.57
N THR A 583 -1.72 -2.12 -14.45
CA THR A 583 -3.13 -2.51 -14.44
C THR A 583 -3.26 -4.00 -14.12
N ALA A 584 -4.31 -4.38 -13.37
CA ALA A 584 -4.52 -5.77 -12.98
C ALA A 584 -4.77 -6.67 -14.19
N LYS A 585 -4.33 -7.93 -14.08
CA LYS A 585 -4.68 -8.99 -15.06
C LYS A 585 -6.17 -9.27 -15.02
N ARG A 586 -6.77 -9.53 -16.18
CA ARG A 586 -8.12 -10.12 -16.24
C ARG A 586 -8.08 -11.52 -15.62
N ARG A 587 -9.00 -11.80 -14.68
CA ARG A 587 -9.15 -13.16 -14.12
C ARG A 587 -9.62 -14.10 -15.23
N GLY A 588 -8.84 -15.12 -15.55
CA GLY A 588 -9.10 -16.05 -16.67
C GLY A 588 -8.14 -15.91 -17.85
N GLN A 589 -7.33 -14.85 -17.90
CA GLN A 589 -6.20 -14.79 -18.83
C GLN A 589 -5.12 -15.81 -18.41
N ARG A 590 -4.51 -16.46 -19.38
CA ARG A 590 -3.42 -17.43 -19.13
C ARG A 590 -2.32 -16.75 -18.33
N GLN A 591 -1.63 -17.49 -17.47
CA GLN A 591 -0.49 -17.01 -16.67
C GLN A 591 0.62 -16.35 -17.53
N THR A 592 0.60 -16.54 -18.84
CA THR A 592 1.52 -15.96 -19.81
C THR A 592 1.16 -14.55 -20.24
N GLU A 593 -0.06 -14.06 -19.98
CA GLU A 593 -0.44 -12.69 -20.33
C GLU A 593 -0.07 -11.74 -19.19
N GLU A 594 0.77 -10.77 -19.47
CA GLU A 594 1.26 -9.80 -18.49
C GLU A 594 0.19 -8.76 -18.12
N SER A 595 0.28 -8.24 -16.88
CA SER A 595 -0.50 -7.06 -16.47
C SER A 595 -0.17 -5.89 -17.38
N GLY A 596 -1.17 -5.10 -17.81
CA GLY A 596 -0.92 -3.92 -18.63
C GLY A 596 0.03 -2.95 -17.91
N ARG A 597 1.05 -2.48 -18.62
CA ARG A 597 2.04 -1.54 -18.10
C ARG A 597 2.18 -0.36 -19.04
N LEU A 598 2.07 0.85 -18.50
CA LEU A 598 2.10 2.09 -19.27
C LEU A 598 3.12 3.06 -18.67
N PRO A 599 4.22 3.38 -19.36
CA PRO A 599 5.20 4.35 -18.88
C PRO A 599 4.74 5.78 -19.11
N LEU A 600 4.99 6.64 -18.14
CA LEU A 600 4.74 8.08 -18.18
C LEU A 600 5.99 8.83 -17.71
N LEU A 601 6.21 10.00 -18.30
CA LEU A 601 7.22 10.93 -17.81
C LEU A 601 6.58 12.29 -17.61
N ALA A 602 6.97 13.02 -16.58
CA ALA A 602 6.55 14.41 -16.42
C ALA A 602 7.75 15.34 -16.34
N TYR A 603 7.55 16.55 -16.83
CA TYR A 603 8.47 17.66 -16.79
C TYR A 603 7.77 18.90 -16.29
N ALA A 604 8.42 19.64 -15.41
CA ALA A 604 8.00 20.93 -14.96
C ALA A 604 9.20 21.85 -14.84
N SER A 605 9.15 22.98 -15.51
CA SER A 605 10.11 24.05 -15.27
C SER A 605 9.82 24.73 -13.95
N GLY A 606 10.87 25.10 -13.21
CA GLY A 606 10.72 25.72 -11.91
C GLY A 606 9.97 27.05 -11.93
N ASN A 607 10.00 27.78 -13.04
CA ASN A 607 9.30 29.05 -13.23
C ASN A 607 7.88 28.92 -13.73
N GLU A 608 7.57 27.78 -14.35
CA GLU A 608 6.29 27.57 -14.97
C GLU A 608 5.30 26.96 -13.99
N ARG A 609 4.04 27.33 -14.15
CA ARG A 609 2.93 26.70 -13.41
C ARG A 609 2.39 25.47 -14.13
N GLN A 610 2.84 25.26 -15.38
CA GLN A 610 2.43 24.10 -16.17
C GLN A 610 3.35 22.92 -15.93
N VAL A 611 2.74 21.74 -15.82
CA VAL A 611 3.40 20.44 -15.87
C VAL A 611 3.09 19.83 -17.24
N HIS A 612 4.12 19.35 -17.90
CA HIS A 612 3.99 18.61 -19.15
C HIS A 612 4.14 17.12 -18.89
N VAL A 613 3.38 16.32 -19.61
CA VAL A 613 3.41 14.86 -19.48
C VAL A 613 3.78 14.25 -20.84
N CYS A 614 4.70 13.32 -20.82
CA CYS A 614 5.04 12.53 -21.99
C CYS A 614 4.29 11.20 -21.95
N LEU A 615 3.53 10.94 -22.98
CA LEU A 615 2.71 9.74 -23.16
C LEU A 615 3.29 8.89 -24.31
N PRO A 616 3.19 7.55 -24.24
CA PRO A 616 3.56 6.69 -25.34
C PRO A 616 2.52 6.81 -26.46
N ASN A 617 2.99 7.11 -27.66
CA ASN A 617 2.21 7.13 -28.90
C ASN A 617 2.79 6.10 -29.89
N GLU A 618 2.07 5.78 -30.96
CA GLU A 618 2.55 4.91 -32.04
C GLU A 618 3.80 5.44 -32.74
N ARG A 619 3.96 6.76 -32.78
CA ARG A 619 5.09 7.47 -33.37
C ARG A 619 6.26 7.73 -32.42
N GLY A 620 6.16 7.29 -31.13
CA GLY A 620 7.14 7.56 -30.09
C GLY A 620 6.61 8.41 -28.94
N PRO A 621 7.50 8.98 -28.10
CA PRO A 621 7.12 9.86 -27.01
C PRO A 621 6.38 11.12 -27.48
N GLN A 622 5.26 11.45 -26.84
CA GLN A 622 4.48 12.65 -27.14
C GLN A 622 4.32 13.50 -25.88
N TRP A 623 4.80 14.72 -25.90
CA TRP A 623 4.64 15.70 -24.83
C TRP A 623 3.33 16.46 -24.98
N VAL A 624 2.57 16.55 -23.90
CA VAL A 624 1.31 17.26 -23.80
C VAL A 624 1.22 18.00 -22.46
N PRO A 625 0.46 19.10 -22.37
CA PRO A 625 0.13 19.69 -21.07
C PRO A 625 -0.56 18.69 -20.16
N TYR A 626 -0.33 18.79 -18.84
CA TYR A 626 -0.97 17.90 -17.86
C TYR A 626 -2.49 17.90 -18.00
N SER A 627 -3.09 19.05 -18.31
CA SER A 627 -4.54 19.17 -18.52
C SER A 627 -5.10 18.27 -19.62
N ASP A 628 -4.30 17.96 -20.64
CA ASP A 628 -4.74 17.09 -21.74
C ASP A 628 -4.52 15.61 -21.45
N ALA A 629 -3.56 15.30 -20.55
CA ALA A 629 -3.16 13.93 -20.26
C ALA A 629 -4.31 13.03 -19.78
N PRO A 630 -5.24 13.45 -18.87
CA PRO A 630 -6.34 12.61 -18.42
C PRO A 630 -7.21 12.06 -19.55
N LEU A 631 -7.53 12.89 -20.54
CA LEU A 631 -8.37 12.48 -21.68
C LEU A 631 -7.62 11.55 -22.63
N LEU A 632 -6.32 11.77 -22.83
CA LEU A 632 -5.49 10.92 -23.68
C LEU A 632 -5.19 9.57 -23.02
N MET A 633 -5.05 9.52 -21.70
CA MET A 633 -4.85 8.29 -20.93
C MET A 633 -5.97 7.26 -21.12
N GLN A 634 -7.20 7.73 -21.28
CA GLN A 634 -8.35 6.88 -21.55
C GLN A 634 -8.18 6.10 -22.87
N ALA A 635 -7.62 6.73 -23.89
CA ALA A 635 -7.37 6.10 -25.20
C ALA A 635 -6.19 5.09 -25.18
N LEU A 636 -5.26 5.24 -24.23
CA LEU A 636 -4.07 4.39 -24.10
C LEU A 636 -4.30 3.13 -23.27
N GLY A 637 -5.45 3.00 -22.60
CA GLY A 637 -5.69 2.03 -21.52
C GLY A 637 -5.56 0.55 -21.86
N GLU A 638 -5.58 0.16 -23.13
CA GLU A 638 -5.39 -1.25 -23.53
C GLU A 638 -3.93 -1.58 -23.90
N ARG A 639 -3.09 -0.57 -23.98
CA ARG A 639 -1.69 -0.74 -24.34
C ARG A 639 -0.89 -1.31 -23.16
N SER A 640 -0.07 -2.31 -23.44
CA SER A 640 0.90 -2.86 -22.50
C SER A 640 2.27 -2.88 -23.16
N MET A 641 3.27 -2.39 -22.44
CA MET A 641 4.65 -2.35 -22.91
C MET A 641 5.53 -3.26 -22.04
N GLU A 642 6.48 -3.94 -22.69
CA GLU A 642 7.49 -4.74 -22.00
C GLU A 642 8.55 -3.85 -21.34
N ASN A 643 9.30 -4.42 -20.38
CA ASN A 643 10.32 -3.65 -19.64
C ASN A 643 11.32 -2.95 -20.55
N GLU A 644 11.78 -3.60 -21.61
CA GLU A 644 12.73 -3.03 -22.57
C GLU A 644 12.11 -1.90 -23.39
N GLU A 645 10.87 -2.06 -23.82
CA GLU A 645 10.14 -1.01 -24.55
C GLU A 645 9.91 0.21 -23.65
N MET A 646 9.55 0.00 -22.40
CA MET A 646 9.40 1.09 -21.41
C MET A 646 10.74 1.80 -21.18
N ARG A 647 11.82 1.04 -21.08
CA ARG A 647 13.16 1.60 -20.92
C ARG A 647 13.53 2.50 -22.10
N LEU A 648 13.33 2.02 -23.32
CA LEU A 648 13.56 2.80 -24.54
C LEU A 648 12.67 4.04 -24.61
N PHE A 649 11.40 3.93 -24.22
CA PHE A 649 10.50 5.08 -24.14
C PHE A 649 11.06 6.17 -23.21
N PHE A 650 11.45 5.81 -21.98
CA PHE A 650 12.02 6.77 -21.04
C PHE A 650 13.32 7.39 -21.54
N GLN A 651 14.20 6.59 -22.12
CA GLN A 651 15.47 7.05 -22.68
C GLN A 651 15.26 8.03 -23.85
N ASN A 652 14.34 7.73 -24.76
CA ASN A 652 14.04 8.59 -25.89
C ASN A 652 13.38 9.89 -25.43
N ALA A 653 12.37 9.81 -24.58
CA ALA A 653 11.68 10.98 -24.04
C ALA A 653 12.63 11.93 -23.30
N LEU A 654 13.55 11.38 -22.50
CA LEU A 654 14.57 12.16 -21.81
C LEU A 654 15.63 12.74 -22.76
N ARG A 655 16.01 12.01 -23.82
CA ARG A 655 16.98 12.47 -24.80
C ARG A 655 16.42 13.63 -25.62
N ASP A 656 15.17 13.53 -26.03
CA ASP A 656 14.54 14.52 -26.91
C ASP A 656 14.16 15.81 -26.16
N LEU A 657 14.11 15.74 -24.82
CA LEU A 657 13.82 16.91 -24.00
C LEU A 657 15.05 17.84 -23.96
N ILE A 658 14.92 19.02 -24.50
CA ILE A 658 15.96 20.07 -24.42
C ILE A 658 15.87 20.73 -23.06
N LEU A 659 16.84 20.44 -22.21
CA LEU A 659 17.01 21.12 -20.92
C LEU A 659 18.05 22.23 -21.10
N GLU A 660 17.63 23.46 -20.97
CA GLU A 660 18.52 24.64 -20.97
C GLU A 660 19.13 24.90 -19.58
N ARG A 661 18.68 24.15 -18.58
CA ARG A 661 18.91 24.41 -17.15
C ARG A 661 19.36 23.13 -16.42
N ASP A 662 19.83 23.32 -15.20
CA ASP A 662 20.07 22.26 -14.25
C ASP A 662 18.77 21.51 -13.95
N GLY A 663 18.86 20.18 -13.81
CA GLY A 663 17.69 19.32 -13.61
C GLY A 663 17.77 18.47 -12.34
N LEU A 664 16.58 18.10 -11.82
CA LEU A 664 16.40 17.07 -10.80
C LEU A 664 15.44 16.02 -11.32
N LEU A 665 15.91 14.78 -11.46
CA LEU A 665 15.12 13.62 -11.85
C LEU A 665 14.68 12.83 -10.63
N LEU A 666 13.37 12.79 -10.37
CA LEU A 666 12.74 12.07 -9.26
C LEU A 666 12.37 10.66 -9.71
N LEU A 667 12.86 9.64 -9.02
CA LEU A 667 12.73 8.23 -9.39
C LEU A 667 12.19 7.42 -8.20
N HIS A 668 10.96 6.92 -8.30
CA HIS A 668 10.41 6.03 -7.30
C HIS A 668 10.87 4.59 -7.57
N GLU A 669 11.75 4.08 -6.71
CA GLU A 669 12.43 2.79 -6.90
C GLU A 669 11.44 1.63 -7.04
N GLN A 670 10.51 1.48 -6.11
CA GLN A 670 9.53 0.38 -6.09
C GLN A 670 8.68 0.33 -7.35
N ASN A 671 8.43 1.48 -7.95
CA ASN A 671 7.68 1.59 -9.21
C ASN A 671 8.55 1.26 -10.44
N LEU A 672 9.82 1.65 -10.43
CA LEU A 672 10.69 1.61 -11.61
C LEU A 672 11.67 0.42 -11.62
N ARG A 673 11.88 -0.28 -10.50
CA ARG A 673 12.95 -1.30 -10.36
C ARG A 673 12.88 -2.46 -11.35
N SER A 674 11.71 -2.79 -11.89
CA SER A 674 11.57 -3.82 -12.93
C SER A 674 12.06 -3.35 -14.30
N VAL A 675 12.03 -2.03 -14.55
CA VAL A 675 12.50 -1.40 -15.80
C VAL A 675 13.95 -0.98 -15.67
N PHE A 676 14.33 -0.47 -14.49
CA PHE A 676 15.67 0.01 -14.15
C PHE A 676 16.20 -0.69 -12.89
N PRO A 677 16.74 -1.92 -13.03
CA PRO A 677 17.35 -2.65 -11.90
C PRO A 677 18.53 -1.90 -11.25
N GLU A 678 19.09 -0.91 -11.95
CA GLU A 678 20.15 -0.02 -11.48
C GLU A 678 19.72 0.81 -10.27
N LEU A 679 18.41 0.95 -10.01
CA LEU A 679 17.85 1.68 -8.85
C LEU A 679 17.86 0.86 -7.55
N LEU A 680 18.07 -0.45 -7.63
CA LEU A 680 18.14 -1.31 -6.44
C LEU A 680 19.35 -0.94 -5.57
N ASP A 681 19.23 -1.09 -4.25
CA ASP A 681 20.28 -0.75 -3.30
C ASP A 681 21.63 -1.42 -3.59
N GLU A 682 21.60 -2.64 -4.06
CA GLU A 682 22.78 -3.44 -4.43
C GLU A 682 23.52 -2.89 -5.68
N ASN A 683 22.81 -2.21 -6.54
CA ASN A 683 23.31 -1.77 -7.84
C ASN A 683 23.59 -0.26 -7.88
N ILE A 684 22.80 0.55 -7.19
CA ILE A 684 22.72 2.00 -7.40
C ILE A 684 24.04 2.76 -7.19
N VAL A 685 24.94 2.24 -6.35
CA VAL A 685 26.22 2.90 -6.06
C VAL A 685 27.19 2.73 -7.21
N SER A 686 27.25 1.55 -7.83
CA SER A 686 28.12 1.21 -8.94
C SER A 686 27.52 1.49 -10.30
N ALA A 687 26.20 1.71 -10.36
CA ALA A 687 25.49 1.90 -11.62
C ALA A 687 25.78 3.26 -12.27
N ASP A 688 25.99 3.27 -13.57
CA ASP A 688 25.97 4.49 -14.39
C ASP A 688 24.53 4.89 -14.72
N LEU A 689 23.89 5.57 -13.76
CA LEU A 689 22.52 6.03 -13.90
C LEU A 689 22.35 7.05 -15.04
N LYS A 690 23.38 7.85 -15.35
CA LYS A 690 23.32 8.79 -16.47
C LYS A 690 23.20 8.05 -17.80
N SER A 691 23.93 6.96 -17.95
CA SER A 691 23.80 6.07 -19.12
C SER A 691 22.47 5.32 -19.12
N ALA A 692 22.05 4.79 -17.96
CA ALA A 692 20.79 4.04 -17.83
C ALA A 692 19.57 4.85 -18.27
N PHE A 693 19.56 6.15 -17.98
CA PHE A 693 18.49 7.09 -18.36
C PHE A 693 18.83 7.94 -19.60
N ALA A 694 19.90 7.64 -20.32
CA ALA A 694 20.34 8.37 -21.51
C ALA A 694 20.51 9.89 -21.31
N LEU A 695 20.97 10.30 -20.11
CA LEU A 695 21.11 11.72 -19.74
C LEU A 695 22.37 12.39 -20.32
N GLY A 696 23.36 11.61 -20.73
CA GLY A 696 24.62 12.14 -21.24
C GLY A 696 25.37 12.98 -20.22
N THR A 697 25.93 14.13 -20.67
CA THR A 697 26.70 15.06 -19.81
C THR A 697 25.84 16.14 -19.15
N ARG A 698 24.53 16.09 -19.29
CA ARG A 698 23.61 17.09 -18.75
C ARG A 698 23.76 17.25 -17.22
N PRO A 699 23.61 18.47 -16.69
CA PRO A 699 23.71 18.74 -15.26
C PRO A 699 22.41 18.32 -14.54
N ILE A 700 22.06 17.02 -14.60
CA ILE A 700 20.89 16.45 -13.97
C ILE A 700 21.32 15.66 -12.73
N ARG A 701 20.71 15.99 -11.58
CA ARG A 701 20.82 15.22 -10.34
C ARG A 701 19.68 14.23 -10.29
N LEU A 702 19.89 13.12 -9.63
CA LEU A 702 18.89 12.06 -9.50
C LEU A 702 18.54 11.90 -8.00
N ALA A 703 17.26 11.90 -7.70
CA ALA A 703 16.74 11.58 -6.37
C ALA A 703 15.96 10.26 -6.47
N ARG A 704 16.57 9.18 -5.99
CA ARG A 704 15.86 7.92 -5.82
C ARG A 704 15.01 8.00 -4.56
N LEU A 705 13.76 7.61 -4.67
CA LEU A 705 12.74 7.70 -3.63
C LEU A 705 12.23 6.32 -3.26
N LYS A 706 12.10 6.08 -1.93
CA LYS A 706 11.40 4.93 -1.34
C LYS A 706 10.54 5.42 -0.19
N TYR A 707 9.46 4.74 0.15
CA TYR A 707 8.68 5.07 1.34
C TYR A 707 8.41 3.83 2.21
N ALA A 708 8.09 4.06 3.48
CA ALA A 708 7.95 3.01 4.50
C ALA A 708 6.68 2.11 4.35
N GLY A 709 5.99 2.16 3.22
CA GLY A 709 4.73 1.42 3.00
C GLY A 709 4.89 -0.10 2.90
N ASP A 710 5.96 -0.57 2.28
CA ASP A 710 6.20 -1.99 1.92
C ASP A 710 7.32 -2.68 2.71
N GLY A 711 7.82 -2.04 3.79
CA GLY A 711 8.90 -2.59 4.62
C GLY A 711 10.32 -2.37 4.07
N ALA A 712 10.47 -1.77 2.89
CA ALA A 712 11.78 -1.48 2.31
C ALA A 712 12.51 -0.32 3.00
N VAL A 713 11.76 0.60 3.63
CA VAL A 713 12.28 1.69 4.44
C VAL A 713 11.86 1.45 5.88
N PRO A 714 12.77 1.62 6.86
CA PRO A 714 12.41 1.49 8.27
C PRO A 714 11.30 2.46 8.69
N GLU A 715 10.39 2.01 9.53
CA GLU A 715 9.55 2.94 10.29
C GLU A 715 10.43 3.80 11.20
N THR A 716 9.99 5.01 11.51
CA THR A 716 10.77 5.97 12.28
C THR A 716 9.93 6.65 13.35
N TYR A 717 10.58 7.18 14.38
CA TYR A 717 9.94 7.99 15.42
C TYR A 717 10.89 9.08 15.94
N PRO A 718 10.37 10.16 16.58
CA PRO A 718 11.21 11.20 17.20
C PRO A 718 12.03 10.66 18.37
N ALA A 719 13.38 10.65 18.25
CA ALA A 719 14.26 10.00 19.20
C ALA A 719 14.23 10.60 20.61
N TYR A 720 14.20 11.95 20.71
CA TYR A 720 14.31 12.64 22.01
C TYR A 720 12.97 13.11 22.59
N ASN A 721 11.92 13.05 21.80
CA ASN A 721 10.55 13.36 22.24
C ASN A 721 9.57 12.41 21.54
N PRO A 722 9.47 11.16 22.01
CA PRO A 722 8.64 10.16 21.34
C PRO A 722 7.15 10.53 21.24
N GLY A 723 6.64 11.35 22.17
CA GLY A 723 5.26 11.89 22.08
C GLY A 723 5.10 13.09 21.17
N GLY A 724 6.20 13.63 20.62
CA GLY A 724 6.22 14.77 19.73
C GLY A 724 6.17 14.40 18.24
N THR A 725 6.46 15.38 17.40
CA THR A 725 6.60 15.23 15.95
C THR A 725 8.02 15.59 15.51
N ALA A 726 8.58 14.80 14.60
CA ALA A 726 9.82 15.14 13.92
C ALA A 726 9.49 15.42 12.45
N THR A 727 9.66 16.66 12.02
CA THR A 727 9.35 17.09 10.65
C THR A 727 10.58 17.68 9.96
N GLY A 728 10.68 17.47 8.66
CA GLY A 728 11.78 17.99 7.85
C GLY A 728 12.66 16.88 7.27
N ILE A 729 13.91 17.23 7.04
CA ILE A 729 14.95 16.35 6.49
C ILE A 729 15.88 15.89 7.59
N PHE A 730 16.20 14.62 7.60
CA PHE A 730 17.12 13.98 8.53
C PHE A 730 18.22 13.26 7.76
N ILE A 731 19.47 13.46 8.17
CA ILE A 731 20.64 12.85 7.54
C ILE A 731 20.70 11.39 8.02
N ALA A 732 20.61 10.45 7.09
CA ALA A 732 20.74 9.03 7.38
C ALA A 732 22.21 8.62 7.60
N PRO A 733 22.49 7.43 8.19
CA PRO A 733 23.86 6.96 8.39
C PRO A 733 24.64 6.66 7.09
N ILE A 734 23.99 6.72 5.96
CA ILE A 734 24.57 6.47 4.64
C ILE A 734 24.81 7.82 3.94
N PRO A 735 25.99 8.08 3.34
CA PRO A 735 26.24 9.30 2.57
C PRO A 735 25.20 9.55 1.50
N ASP A 736 24.81 10.80 1.32
CA ASP A 736 23.80 11.26 0.33
C ASP A 736 22.40 10.66 0.48
N MET A 737 22.12 10.03 1.63
CA MET A 737 20.83 9.47 1.98
C MET A 737 20.15 10.29 3.09
N PHE A 738 18.86 10.54 2.91
CA PHE A 738 18.06 11.36 3.80
C PHE A 738 16.70 10.73 4.05
N TYR A 739 16.14 11.00 5.23
CA TYR A 739 14.74 10.71 5.54
C TYR A 739 13.93 12.00 5.58
N SER A 740 12.85 12.04 4.84
CA SER A 740 11.92 13.15 4.77
C SER A 740 10.62 12.78 5.48
N THR A 741 10.25 13.55 6.50
CA THR A 741 9.04 13.37 7.29
C THR A 741 8.13 14.59 7.19
N GLN A 742 6.82 14.36 7.27
CA GLN A 742 5.80 15.38 7.10
C GLN A 742 5.40 16.03 8.43
N THR A 743 4.77 17.18 8.33
CA THR A 743 4.04 17.79 9.45
C THR A 743 2.81 16.95 9.81
N LYS A 744 2.51 16.86 11.10
CA LYS A 744 1.30 16.23 11.60
C LYS A 744 0.06 16.90 10.99
N PRO A 745 -0.87 16.14 10.38
CA PRO A 745 -2.12 16.72 9.88
C PRO A 745 -2.98 17.22 11.04
N GLY A 746 -3.67 18.36 10.88
CA GLY A 746 -4.57 18.90 11.91
C GLY A 746 -5.69 17.93 12.33
N THR A 747 -6.13 17.05 11.43
CA THR A 747 -7.08 15.96 11.72
C THR A 747 -6.54 14.90 12.67
N ALA A 748 -5.23 14.78 12.83
CA ALA A 748 -4.64 13.81 13.76
C ALA A 748 -4.95 14.13 15.23
N ASP A 749 -5.27 15.38 15.55
CA ASP A 749 -5.69 15.77 16.92
C ASP A 749 -7.04 15.18 17.31
N LYS A 750 -7.83 14.75 16.34
CA LYS A 750 -9.10 14.05 16.54
C LYS A 750 -8.95 12.54 16.72
N ILE A 751 -7.77 11.97 16.47
CA ILE A 751 -7.53 10.54 16.64
C ILE A 751 -7.31 10.29 18.12
N LYS A 752 -8.23 9.56 18.75
CA LYS A 752 -8.15 9.22 20.18
C LYS A 752 -7.09 8.14 20.41
N ASP A 753 -6.38 8.26 21.51
CA ASP A 753 -5.43 7.24 21.96
C ASP A 753 -6.18 5.90 22.19
N ARG A 754 -5.68 4.83 21.60
CA ARG A 754 -6.29 3.51 21.67
C ARG A 754 -6.16 2.86 23.01
N ARG A 755 -5.10 3.19 23.72
CA ARG A 755 -4.86 2.68 25.08
C ARG A 755 -5.79 3.32 26.08
N HIS A 756 -6.39 4.47 25.77
CA HIS A 756 -7.39 5.09 26.61
C HIS A 756 -8.71 4.31 26.57
N ARG A 757 -9.03 3.72 27.69
CA ARG A 757 -10.34 3.11 27.92
C ARG A 757 -11.44 4.14 28.18
N ASP A 758 -11.06 5.37 28.50
CA ASP A 758 -11.99 6.47 28.72
C ASP A 758 -12.35 7.16 27.38
N PRO A 759 -13.60 7.03 26.93
CA PRO A 759 -14.07 7.65 25.69
C PRO A 759 -14.16 9.17 25.75
N GLY A 760 -14.02 9.77 26.90
CA GLY A 760 -14.12 11.23 27.14
C GLY A 760 -12.78 11.94 27.22
N ALA A 761 -11.67 11.23 27.36
CA ALA A 761 -10.36 11.86 27.51
C ALA A 761 -9.90 12.53 26.19
N PRO A 762 -9.54 13.83 26.21
CA PRO A 762 -8.98 14.47 25.02
C PRO A 762 -7.59 13.86 24.72
N GLY A 763 -7.54 13.01 23.71
CA GLY A 763 -6.30 12.41 23.28
C GLY A 763 -5.44 13.39 22.49
N HIS A 764 -4.15 13.53 22.81
CA HIS A 764 -3.13 14.03 21.89
C HIS A 764 -2.42 12.82 21.30
N PRO A 765 -2.92 12.24 20.21
CA PRO A 765 -2.26 11.10 19.61
C PRO A 765 -0.94 11.57 19.03
N SER A 766 0.12 10.89 19.36
CA SER A 766 1.35 11.00 18.61
C SER A 766 1.09 10.35 17.26
N TRP A 767 1.02 11.14 16.21
CA TRP A 767 0.93 10.66 14.86
C TRP A 767 2.33 10.40 14.32
N ASN A 768 2.53 9.23 13.73
CA ASN A 768 3.79 8.88 13.14
C ASN A 768 3.70 9.00 11.60
N PRO A 769 4.38 9.98 11.00
CA PRO A 769 4.33 10.18 9.56
C PRO A 769 5.04 9.07 8.80
N THR A 770 4.54 8.72 7.63
CA THR A 770 5.25 7.83 6.70
C THR A 770 6.53 8.51 6.23
N THR A 771 7.65 7.85 6.45
CA THR A 771 8.98 8.34 6.07
C THR A 771 9.22 8.10 4.59
N LEU A 772 9.68 9.15 3.89
CA LEU A 772 10.22 9.05 2.54
C LEU A 772 11.75 9.02 2.61
N GLU A 773 12.36 7.98 2.08
CA GLU A 773 13.80 7.91 1.85
C GLU A 773 14.15 8.62 0.55
N ILE A 774 15.16 9.48 0.60
CA ILE A 774 15.73 10.22 -0.53
C ILE A 774 17.20 9.83 -0.63
N TYR A 775 17.60 9.22 -1.72
CA TYR A 775 19.01 8.92 -1.99
C TYR A 775 19.47 9.66 -3.24
N LEU A 776 20.44 10.55 -3.08
CA LEU A 776 20.92 11.44 -4.14
C LEU A 776 22.09 10.83 -4.91
N ARG A 777 22.06 11.00 -6.23
CA ARG A 777 23.13 10.59 -7.14
C ARG A 777 23.33 11.64 -8.22
N GLY A 778 24.51 11.59 -8.87
CA GLY A 778 24.84 12.51 -9.96
C GLY A 778 25.03 13.97 -9.51
N LEU A 779 25.34 14.19 -8.24
CA LEU A 779 25.69 15.51 -7.72
C LEU A 779 26.94 16.05 -8.43
N LEU A 780 26.95 17.36 -8.66
CA LEU A 780 28.10 18.06 -9.20
C LEU A 780 29.05 18.46 -8.05
N PRO A 781 30.33 18.77 -8.32
CA PRO A 781 31.30 19.08 -7.29
C PRO A 781 30.94 20.28 -6.39
N ALA A 782 30.12 21.20 -6.87
CA ALA A 782 29.64 22.36 -6.10
C ALA A 782 28.33 22.10 -5.33
N ASP A 783 27.67 20.96 -5.56
CA ASP A 783 26.39 20.64 -4.95
C ASP A 783 26.57 20.24 -3.49
N LYS A 784 25.59 20.63 -2.67
CA LYS A 784 25.40 20.11 -1.32
C LYS A 784 24.19 19.17 -1.33
N ALA A 785 24.41 17.92 -0.97
CA ALA A 785 23.36 16.90 -1.00
C ALA A 785 22.13 17.30 -0.18
N GLU A 786 22.34 17.93 0.96
CA GLU A 786 21.27 18.41 1.85
C GLU A 786 20.32 19.39 1.17
N GLU A 787 20.85 20.26 0.31
CA GLU A 787 20.03 21.26 -0.39
C GLU A 787 19.12 20.62 -1.42
N TRP A 788 19.60 19.60 -2.16
CA TRP A 788 18.79 18.83 -3.11
C TRP A 788 17.78 17.92 -2.42
N ALA A 789 18.13 17.36 -1.26
CA ALA A 789 17.18 16.64 -0.41
C ALA A 789 16.09 17.58 0.12
N LEU A 790 16.45 18.80 0.53
CA LEU A 790 15.49 19.81 0.97
C LEU A 790 14.55 20.24 -0.16
N LEU A 791 15.06 20.43 -1.37
CA LEU A 791 14.24 20.70 -2.54
C LEU A 791 13.23 19.59 -2.77
N THR A 792 13.69 18.33 -2.75
CA THR A 792 12.82 17.17 -2.90
C THR A 792 11.74 17.10 -1.82
N HIS A 793 12.09 17.42 -0.57
CA HIS A 793 11.12 17.52 0.54
C HIS A 793 10.08 18.62 0.30
N ARG A 794 10.51 19.81 -0.15
CA ARG A 794 9.60 20.93 -0.41
C ARG A 794 8.62 20.66 -1.54
N LEU A 795 9.04 19.94 -2.56
CA LEU A 795 8.14 19.51 -3.63
C LEU A 795 6.99 18.62 -3.13
N ARG A 796 7.07 18.01 -1.94
CA ARG A 796 5.96 17.32 -1.30
C ARG A 796 4.87 18.27 -0.78
N GLU A 797 5.23 19.51 -0.50
CA GLU A 797 4.33 20.55 0.01
C GLU A 797 3.66 21.35 -1.11
N GLU A 798 4.03 21.10 -2.37
CA GLU A 798 3.59 21.89 -3.53
C GLU A 798 2.40 21.30 -4.28
N ALA A 799 1.82 20.19 -3.83
CA ALA A 799 0.60 19.65 -4.41
C ALA A 799 -0.56 20.63 -4.19
N TYR A 800 -1.13 21.12 -5.29
CA TYR A 800 -2.17 22.15 -5.26
C TYR A 800 -3.47 21.68 -4.60
N ASN A 801 -3.86 20.44 -4.85
CA ASN A 801 -5.13 19.88 -4.41
C ASN A 801 -5.15 19.46 -2.92
N THR A 802 -4.05 19.59 -2.21
CA THR A 802 -3.95 19.20 -0.80
C THR A 802 -3.36 20.32 0.06
N ASP A 803 -3.92 20.53 1.24
CA ASP A 803 -3.35 21.46 2.24
C ASP A 803 -2.17 20.83 3.01
N LYS A 804 -1.83 19.58 2.69
CA LYS A 804 -0.83 18.77 3.40
C LYS A 804 0.27 18.34 2.43
N ALA A 805 1.46 18.09 2.98
CA ALA A 805 2.52 17.49 2.21
C ALA A 805 2.10 16.08 1.74
N THR A 806 2.32 15.81 0.47
CA THR A 806 2.06 14.50 -0.14
C THR A 806 3.17 13.51 0.17
N LEU A 807 2.89 12.21 0.05
CA LEU A 807 3.93 11.19 0.22
C LEU A 807 5.00 11.32 -0.86
N LEU A 808 4.61 11.50 -2.10
CA LEU A 808 5.50 11.68 -3.23
C LEU A 808 5.61 13.17 -3.59
N PRO A 809 6.80 13.66 -3.98
CA PRO A 809 6.98 15.05 -4.40
C PRO A 809 6.31 15.33 -5.75
N GLU A 810 5.93 16.61 -5.99
CA GLU A 810 5.50 17.07 -7.30
C GLU A 810 6.68 17.11 -8.29
N PRO A 811 6.49 16.83 -9.58
CA PRO A 811 5.24 16.42 -10.26
C PRO A 811 4.95 14.91 -10.23
N LEU A 812 5.72 14.12 -9.48
CA LEU A 812 5.54 12.67 -9.37
C LEU A 812 4.18 12.29 -8.77
N HIS A 813 3.72 13.04 -7.76
CA HIS A 813 2.39 12.88 -7.17
C HIS A 813 1.28 13.06 -8.22
N SER A 814 1.32 14.15 -8.96
CA SER A 814 0.34 14.42 -10.03
C SER A 814 0.38 13.35 -11.13
N LEU A 815 1.58 12.86 -11.49
CA LEU A 815 1.74 11.82 -12.50
C LEU A 815 1.10 10.49 -12.05
N LYS A 816 1.25 10.12 -10.78
CA LYS A 816 0.58 8.95 -10.19
C LYS A 816 -0.95 9.03 -10.33
N LEU A 817 -1.55 10.21 -10.13
CA LEU A 817 -3.00 10.40 -10.17
C LEU A 817 -3.61 10.17 -11.56
N LEU A 818 -2.83 10.27 -12.63
CA LEU A 818 -3.29 9.93 -13.99
C LEU A 818 -3.74 8.47 -14.13
N SER A 819 -3.31 7.60 -13.22
CA SER A 819 -3.77 6.19 -13.19
C SER A 819 -5.28 6.05 -13.04
N GLU A 820 -5.96 7.05 -12.50
CA GLU A 820 -7.41 7.07 -12.33
C GLU A 820 -8.19 7.09 -13.65
N TYR A 821 -7.54 7.54 -14.73
CA TYR A 821 -8.11 7.62 -16.07
C TYR A 821 -7.79 6.40 -16.96
N VAL A 822 -7.07 5.41 -16.44
CA VAL A 822 -6.78 4.18 -17.20
C VAL A 822 -7.93 3.19 -17.07
N PRO A 823 -8.48 2.65 -18.18
CA PRO A 823 -9.68 1.80 -18.15
C PRO A 823 -9.55 0.49 -17.36
N ARG A 824 -8.33 -0.01 -17.17
CA ARG A 824 -8.10 -1.28 -16.46
C ARG A 824 -7.97 -1.10 -14.95
N LEU A 825 -8.61 -1.95 -14.17
CA LEU A 825 -8.56 -1.94 -12.71
C LEU A 825 -7.15 -2.28 -12.20
N ARG A 826 -6.65 -1.52 -11.22
CA ARG A 826 -5.42 -1.83 -10.49
C ARG A 826 -5.67 -2.95 -9.47
N ALA A 827 -4.72 -3.90 -9.38
CA ALA A 827 -4.70 -4.88 -8.29
C ALA A 827 -4.06 -4.33 -6.99
N GLU A 828 -3.28 -3.25 -7.08
CA GLU A 828 -2.41 -2.76 -6.01
C GLU A 828 -3.06 -1.74 -5.05
N GLU A 829 -4.21 -1.15 -5.40
CA GLU A 829 -4.87 -0.17 -4.51
C GLU A 829 -5.52 -0.79 -3.27
N GLU A 830 -5.71 -2.11 -3.23
CA GLU A 830 -6.24 -2.80 -2.04
C GLU A 830 -5.20 -3.00 -0.93
N SER A 831 -3.93 -2.75 -1.17
CA SER A 831 -2.85 -2.91 -0.17
C SER A 831 -2.36 -1.60 0.45
N GLU A 832 -2.75 -0.43 -0.06
CA GLU A 832 -2.25 0.88 0.40
C GLU A 832 -3.24 1.68 1.27
N GLN A 833 -4.45 1.15 1.56
CA GLN A 833 -5.42 1.83 2.46
C GLN A 833 -5.42 1.24 3.87
#